data_b082007a3a8a5da85105f9d819c5082b
#
_entry.id   b082007a3a8a5da85105f9d819c5082b
#
_cell.length_a   1.000
_cell.length_b   1.000
_cell.length_c   1.000
_cell.angle_alpha   90.00
_cell.angle_beta   90.00
_cell.angle_gamma   90.00
#
_symmetry.space_group_name_H-M   'P 1'
#
loop_
_entity.id
_entity.type
_entity.pdbx_description
1 polymer ?
#
loop_
_entity_poly.entity_id
_entity_poly.type
_entity_poly.pdbx_seq_one_letter_code
_entity_poly.pdbx_strand_id
1 'polypeptide(L)'
;MPNPRQHRREANHSTSANVPSRVTLGWSPFHTAAEDYYAAGFLPIPLPSGEKYPPPKGTPNDYEYTYAKLADWLSYNRERNIGTIVPDGVVCFDIDGLAAQEHLAELENRLGVLPPTWMSFRGNPDRYHLWFITPTGLKWPGKLAAGIDVIYRHYRYMVMPPSIHPDGGQYRWANMKHNTLKVSNGYFPAPDEFTDLPDEWLVLANGNGYVQRTKANVDARLWLSEHGKGAVCPQIKRVAIHHIKDLRAHADPGGLHDSMMNAVWAIVMEISMGHTGGFKALRRIRNEFFELVDMVGRRKPGQAEEEWSRACVGAIEKTAVELVRVGDPCIIEESERGKDPDRFFDPKHGLRSRSLRRAVELTGPLAVGPGKLIYRHTNGLWVPDGESEIYRRTESLLRQRWRPSHASNVETVVKHREPFITDDKQDTQYLNLPNGLLDWQEGRLYPHNQSIISTVRIPIEWNEDAECDDITQFFREVFPGDAIELAYEILGYMLYNDNPLHKAILLYGSGRNGKGTFIRLARMLVGHNNISAVTPQALDASQFASAQLYGKLANLVGDVDPRIFKSTEQFKQLTGGDYMMAQHKHKDPFTFRCRALMVAAFNALPRTADTTEGFFSRWVVVPFTAFFPAGVANPTLIDRLTTQRQLQGLLRMAVGGLQQTMRRGKFDIPRSVLTATDRFKAEADPMRGFIDERVEFRHPTNAQHIPRTVFYEAYTTWSVVNGFHQMS
;
A
#
# COMPACT_ATOMS: atom_id res chain seq x y z
N MET A 1 -46.79 -4.76 -35.29
CA MET A 1 -47.30 -6.11 -35.61
C MET A 1 -46.50 -6.63 -36.81
N PRO A 2 -46.08 -7.90 -36.84
CA PRO A 2 -46.50 -9.03 -36.01
C PRO A 2 -45.32 -9.72 -35.26
N ASN A 3 -45.71 -10.53 -34.31
CA ASN A 3 -44.98 -11.44 -33.46
C ASN A 3 -44.53 -12.71 -34.27
N PRO A 4 -43.36 -13.28 -34.03
CA PRO A 4 -43.07 -14.63 -34.47
C PRO A 4 -42.96 -15.57 -33.28
N ARG A 5 -43.94 -16.47 -33.19
CA ARG A 5 -43.73 -17.79 -32.58
C ARG A 5 -43.44 -18.78 -33.68
N GLN A 6 -42.70 -19.84 -33.28
CA GLN A 6 -42.44 -21.14 -33.92
C GLN A 6 -41.15 -21.23 -34.75
N HIS A 7 -40.14 -21.92 -34.15
CA HIS A 7 -39.74 -23.22 -34.66
C HIS A 7 -38.89 -23.95 -33.58
N ARG A 8 -39.53 -24.92 -32.92
CA ARG A 8 -38.83 -26.08 -32.36
C ARG A 8 -38.69 -27.07 -33.49
N ARG A 9 -37.48 -27.61 -33.69
CA ARG A 9 -37.19 -29.05 -33.93
C ARG A 9 -35.76 -29.26 -34.39
N GLU A 10 -35.09 -30.13 -33.67
CA GLU A 10 -34.20 -31.20 -34.10
C GLU A 10 -32.91 -30.85 -34.83
N ALA A 11 -31.79 -31.03 -34.12
CA ALA A 11 -30.69 -31.83 -34.64
C ALA A 11 -29.83 -32.35 -33.47
N ASN A 12 -30.17 -33.58 -33.08
CA ASN A 12 -29.16 -34.51 -32.55
C ASN A 12 -28.12 -34.71 -33.65
N HIS A 13 -26.85 -34.51 -33.35
CA HIS A 13 -25.79 -35.38 -33.80
C HIS A 13 -24.56 -35.24 -32.93
N SER A 14 -24.34 -36.29 -32.19
CA SER A 14 -23.12 -36.74 -31.57
C SER A 14 -21.95 -36.64 -32.52
N THR A 15 -20.90 -35.91 -32.15
CA THR A 15 -19.54 -36.24 -32.57
C THR A 15 -18.71 -36.38 -31.29
N SER A 16 -18.68 -37.62 -30.80
CA SER A 16 -17.64 -38.15 -29.94
C SER A 16 -16.31 -38.03 -30.69
N ALA A 17 -15.53 -37.01 -30.41
CA ALA A 17 -14.12 -37.01 -30.73
C ALA A 17 -13.46 -38.12 -29.89
N ASN A 18 -13.14 -39.20 -30.53
CA ASN A 18 -12.27 -40.25 -30.02
C ASN A 18 -10.91 -39.64 -29.64
N VAL A 19 -10.72 -39.41 -28.33
CA VAL A 19 -9.39 -39.29 -27.76
C VAL A 19 -8.84 -40.72 -27.74
N PRO A 20 -7.68 -41.00 -28.36
CA PRO A 20 -7.13 -42.35 -28.33
C PRO A 20 -6.88 -42.75 -26.89
N SER A 21 -7.48 -43.86 -26.48
CA SER A 21 -7.16 -44.56 -25.26
C SER A 21 -5.68 -44.97 -25.29
N ARG A 22 -4.82 -44.17 -24.69
CA ARG A 22 -3.53 -44.70 -24.28
C ARG A 22 -3.78 -45.76 -23.26
N VAL A 23 -3.62 -46.99 -23.65
CA VAL A 23 -3.42 -48.11 -22.74
C VAL A 23 -2.10 -47.86 -22.05
N THR A 24 -2.16 -47.19 -20.91
CA THR A 24 -1.04 -47.04 -19.98
C THR A 24 -1.18 -48.17 -18.96
N LEU A 25 -0.20 -49.03 -18.95
CA LEU A 25 0.12 -49.94 -17.87
C LEU A 25 -0.05 -49.24 -16.50
N GLY A 26 -1.04 -49.68 -15.71
CA GLY A 26 -1.19 -49.65 -14.27
C GLY A 26 -0.67 -48.50 -13.44
N TRP A 27 -0.79 -47.23 -13.85
CA TRP A 27 -0.34 -46.08 -13.06
C TRP A 27 -1.53 -45.43 -12.37
N SER A 28 -1.44 -45.34 -11.03
CA SER A 28 -2.46 -44.78 -10.17
C SER A 28 -2.38 -43.24 -10.07
N PRO A 29 -3.45 -42.56 -9.62
CA PRO A 29 -3.41 -41.12 -9.32
C PRO A 29 -2.18 -40.67 -8.49
N PHE A 30 -1.78 -41.46 -7.51
CA PHE A 30 -0.62 -41.16 -6.68
C PHE A 30 0.69 -41.14 -7.49
N HIS A 31 0.95 -42.19 -8.29
CA HIS A 31 2.18 -42.23 -9.09
C HIS A 31 2.23 -41.19 -10.20
N THR A 32 1.07 -40.76 -10.66
CA THR A 32 0.97 -39.78 -11.75
C THR A 32 1.22 -38.33 -11.28
N ALA A 33 0.93 -38.01 -10.01
CA ALA A 33 0.85 -36.63 -9.56
C ALA A 33 1.67 -36.33 -8.28
N ALA A 34 2.16 -37.33 -7.56
CA ALA A 34 2.76 -37.08 -6.24
C ALA A 34 4.08 -36.32 -6.31
N GLU A 35 4.93 -36.56 -7.32
CA GLU A 35 6.16 -35.79 -7.51
C GLU A 35 5.89 -34.33 -7.89
N ASP A 36 4.93 -34.12 -8.80
CA ASP A 36 4.52 -32.78 -9.20
C ASP A 36 3.95 -31.97 -8.04
N TYR A 37 3.10 -32.60 -7.21
CA TYR A 37 2.60 -31.97 -5.98
C TYR A 37 3.69 -31.69 -4.96
N TYR A 38 4.64 -32.59 -4.80
CA TYR A 38 5.77 -32.36 -3.91
C TYR A 38 6.64 -31.19 -4.39
N ALA A 39 6.94 -31.16 -5.68
CA ALA A 39 7.69 -30.06 -6.30
C ALA A 39 6.94 -28.71 -6.20
N ALA A 40 5.58 -28.75 -6.23
CA ALA A 40 4.73 -27.57 -6.01
C ALA A 40 4.60 -27.15 -4.53
N GLY A 41 5.20 -27.88 -3.56
CA GLY A 41 5.19 -27.53 -2.14
C GLY A 41 4.08 -28.19 -1.31
N PHE A 42 3.31 -29.12 -1.86
CA PHE A 42 2.39 -29.97 -1.11
C PHE A 42 3.10 -31.15 -0.45
N LEU A 43 2.39 -31.84 0.43
CA LEU A 43 2.87 -33.03 1.12
C LEU A 43 2.00 -34.24 0.74
N PRO A 44 2.19 -34.82 -0.47
CA PRO A 44 1.32 -35.86 -1.02
C PRO A 44 1.42 -37.17 -0.22
N ILE A 45 0.27 -37.81 0.03
CA ILE A 45 0.16 -39.08 0.72
C ILE A 45 -0.65 -40.11 -0.13
N PRO A 46 -0.26 -41.38 -0.12
CA PRO A 46 -1.03 -42.42 -0.81
C PRO A 46 -2.29 -42.77 -0.03
N LEU A 47 -3.43 -42.81 -0.74
CA LEU A 47 -4.72 -43.29 -0.20
C LEU A 47 -5.11 -44.59 -0.88
N PRO A 48 -5.98 -45.45 -0.28
CA PRO A 48 -6.43 -46.66 -0.94
C PRO A 48 -7.10 -46.38 -2.30
N SER A 49 -6.97 -47.31 -3.24
CA SER A 49 -7.53 -47.18 -4.58
C SER A 49 -9.05 -47.01 -4.55
N GLY A 50 -9.55 -45.95 -5.21
CA GLY A 50 -10.99 -45.66 -5.22
C GLY A 50 -11.58 -45.21 -3.88
N GLU A 51 -10.76 -45.02 -2.84
CA GLU A 51 -11.20 -44.72 -1.48
C GLU A 51 -10.56 -43.38 -0.99
N LYS A 52 -11.13 -42.85 0.08
CA LYS A 52 -10.63 -41.64 0.75
C LYS A 52 -9.90 -41.97 2.08
N TYR A 53 -10.04 -43.15 2.61
CA TYR A 53 -9.62 -43.54 3.96
C TYR A 53 -9.28 -45.05 3.99
N PRO A 54 -8.34 -45.52 4.83
CA PRO A 54 -7.50 -44.74 5.75
C PRO A 54 -6.26 -44.16 5.11
N PRO A 55 -5.73 -43.01 5.63
CA PRO A 55 -4.42 -42.48 5.26
C PRO A 55 -3.31 -43.31 5.91
N PRO A 56 -2.02 -43.08 5.55
CA PRO A 56 -0.88 -43.66 6.24
C PRO A 56 -0.92 -43.39 7.76
N LYS A 57 -0.48 -44.34 8.56
CA LYS A 57 -0.45 -44.20 10.02
C LYS A 57 0.39 -42.98 10.45
N GLY A 58 -0.15 -42.18 11.37
CA GLY A 58 0.50 -40.97 11.87
C GLY A 58 0.07 -39.67 11.16
N THR A 59 -0.72 -39.76 10.08
CA THR A 59 -1.28 -38.59 9.40
C THR A 59 -2.46 -38.01 10.22
N PRO A 60 -2.55 -36.69 10.44
CA PRO A 60 -1.63 -35.58 9.99
C PRO A 60 -0.71 -35.06 11.11
N ASN A 61 -0.76 -35.59 12.35
CA ASN A 61 -0.30 -34.85 13.53
C ASN A 61 1.21 -34.89 13.82
N ASP A 62 1.91 -36.04 13.65
CA ASP A 62 3.30 -36.18 14.08
C ASP A 62 4.21 -36.66 12.92
N TYR A 63 3.92 -36.19 11.73
CA TYR A 63 4.53 -36.73 10.54
C TYR A 63 5.67 -35.85 10.05
N GLU A 64 6.89 -36.33 10.24
CA GLU A 64 8.07 -35.76 9.61
C GLU A 64 8.10 -36.18 8.14
N TYR A 65 7.63 -35.30 7.26
CA TYR A 65 7.52 -35.55 5.84
C TYR A 65 8.84 -35.26 5.14
N THR A 66 9.44 -36.26 4.48
CA THR A 66 10.68 -36.12 3.73
C THR A 66 10.52 -36.68 2.31
N TYR A 67 11.38 -36.23 1.37
CA TYR A 67 11.41 -36.80 0.01
C TYR A 67 11.73 -38.30 0.02
N ALA A 68 12.57 -38.76 0.92
CA ALA A 68 12.87 -40.19 1.08
C ALA A 68 11.61 -41.01 1.37
N LYS A 69 10.68 -40.47 2.15
CA LYS A 69 9.40 -41.11 2.44
C LYS A 69 8.46 -41.13 1.23
N LEU A 70 8.45 -40.05 0.44
CA LEU A 70 7.71 -40.03 -0.82
C LEU A 70 8.28 -41.08 -1.80
N ALA A 71 9.57 -41.13 -1.96
CA ALA A 71 10.24 -42.12 -2.83
C ALA A 71 9.98 -43.56 -2.40
N ASP A 72 9.95 -43.83 -1.08
CA ASP A 72 9.57 -45.12 -0.53
C ASP A 72 8.14 -45.50 -0.91
N TRP A 73 7.17 -44.59 -0.75
CA TRP A 73 5.79 -44.82 -1.19
C TRP A 73 5.63 -45.05 -2.68
N LEU A 74 6.38 -44.30 -3.51
CA LEU A 74 6.39 -44.47 -4.97
C LEU A 74 6.94 -45.83 -5.39
N SER A 75 7.80 -46.46 -4.59
CA SER A 75 8.41 -47.75 -4.92
C SER A 75 7.42 -48.93 -4.90
N TYR A 76 6.37 -48.90 -4.06
CA TYR A 76 5.46 -50.03 -3.84
C TYR A 76 3.95 -49.74 -3.88
N ASN A 77 3.51 -48.49 -3.83
CA ASN A 77 2.08 -48.12 -3.83
C ASN A 77 1.51 -47.95 -5.23
N ARG A 78 1.42 -49.02 -6.03
CA ARG A 78 1.09 -48.95 -7.48
C ARG A 78 -0.35 -48.61 -7.82
N GLU A 79 -1.32 -48.85 -6.95
CA GLU A 79 -2.75 -48.56 -7.18
C GLU A 79 -3.29 -47.73 -6.00
N ARG A 80 -3.14 -46.42 -6.06
CA ARG A 80 -3.51 -45.54 -4.97
C ARG A 80 -4.11 -44.24 -5.45
N ASN A 81 -5.09 -43.72 -4.73
CA ASN A 81 -5.52 -42.35 -4.77
C ASN A 81 -4.43 -41.46 -4.11
N ILE A 82 -4.51 -40.16 -4.33
CA ILE A 82 -3.59 -39.17 -3.76
C ILE A 82 -4.36 -38.25 -2.81
N GLY A 83 -3.82 -38.08 -1.61
CA GLY A 83 -4.21 -37.01 -0.70
C GLY A 83 -3.03 -36.09 -0.46
N THR A 84 -3.23 -35.01 0.29
CA THR A 84 -2.17 -34.16 0.80
C THR A 84 -2.40 -33.81 2.26
N ILE A 85 -1.32 -33.76 3.04
CA ILE A 85 -1.30 -32.99 4.26
C ILE A 85 -1.21 -31.52 3.83
N VAL A 86 -2.17 -30.71 4.22
CA VAL A 86 -2.22 -29.30 3.81
C VAL A 86 -0.97 -28.57 4.34
N PRO A 87 -0.22 -27.85 3.51
CA PRO A 87 0.96 -27.10 3.94
C PRO A 87 0.60 -26.05 5.01
N ASP A 88 1.57 -25.68 5.85
CA ASP A 88 1.40 -24.55 6.75
C ASP A 88 1.25 -23.26 5.95
N GLY A 89 0.37 -22.36 6.40
CA GLY A 89 0.04 -21.16 5.63
C GLY A 89 -1.01 -21.38 4.53
N VAL A 90 -1.64 -22.58 4.47
CA VAL A 90 -2.75 -22.87 3.55
C VAL A 90 -3.96 -23.38 4.32
N VAL A 91 -5.14 -22.96 3.92
CA VAL A 91 -6.42 -23.48 4.40
C VAL A 91 -7.29 -23.93 3.23
N CYS A 92 -8.06 -24.98 3.45
CA CYS A 92 -9.04 -25.47 2.48
C CYS A 92 -10.42 -25.53 3.12
N PHE A 93 -11.42 -24.91 2.49
CA PHE A 93 -12.83 -25.01 2.88
C PHE A 93 -13.51 -26.07 2.02
N ASP A 94 -14.01 -27.13 2.64
CA ASP A 94 -14.77 -28.22 2.00
C ASP A 94 -16.23 -27.86 2.08
N ILE A 95 -16.83 -27.52 0.92
CA ILE A 95 -18.24 -27.12 0.78
C ILE A 95 -19.06 -28.31 0.31
N ASP A 96 -19.89 -28.85 1.17
CA ASP A 96 -20.57 -30.13 0.93
C ASP A 96 -22.10 -29.99 0.72
N GLY A 97 -22.49 -29.54 -0.48
CA GLY A 97 -23.87 -29.45 -0.94
C GLY A 97 -24.50 -28.06 -0.89
N LEU A 98 -25.73 -27.94 -1.39
CA LEU A 98 -26.45 -26.67 -1.53
C LEU A 98 -26.65 -25.92 -0.20
N ALA A 99 -27.00 -26.63 0.86
CA ALA A 99 -27.17 -26.05 2.20
C ALA A 99 -25.85 -25.43 2.72
N ALA A 100 -24.72 -26.05 2.39
CA ALA A 100 -23.40 -25.49 2.73
C ALA A 100 -23.10 -24.21 1.93
N GLN A 101 -23.54 -24.11 0.68
CA GLN A 101 -23.42 -22.90 -0.13
C GLN A 101 -24.25 -21.74 0.44
N GLU A 102 -25.47 -22.05 0.95
CA GLU A 102 -26.29 -21.04 1.65
C GLU A 102 -25.58 -20.52 2.90
N HIS A 103 -25.03 -21.44 3.73
CA HIS A 103 -24.23 -21.03 4.89
C HIS A 103 -22.95 -20.27 4.50
N LEU A 104 -22.31 -20.62 3.37
CA LEU A 104 -21.17 -19.87 2.87
C LEU A 104 -21.59 -18.44 2.49
N ALA A 105 -22.72 -18.30 1.79
CA ALA A 105 -23.26 -16.97 1.45
C ALA A 105 -23.64 -16.14 2.69
N GLU A 106 -24.13 -16.77 3.76
CA GLU A 106 -24.35 -16.11 5.05
C GLU A 106 -23.02 -15.63 5.69
N LEU A 107 -21.98 -16.46 5.63
CA LEU A 107 -20.65 -16.09 6.09
C LEU A 107 -20.07 -14.95 5.25
N GLU A 108 -20.20 -15.01 3.91
CA GLU A 108 -19.78 -13.95 3.01
C GLU A 108 -20.52 -12.62 3.25
N ASN A 109 -21.82 -12.68 3.52
CA ASN A 109 -22.59 -11.50 3.91
C ASN A 109 -22.09 -10.86 5.22
N ARG A 110 -21.53 -11.65 6.11
CA ARG A 110 -21.02 -11.21 7.42
C ARG A 110 -19.57 -10.78 7.39
N LEU A 111 -18.72 -11.51 6.65
CA LEU A 111 -17.26 -11.35 6.68
C LEU A 111 -16.69 -10.74 5.38
N GLY A 112 -17.54 -10.54 4.36
CA GLY A 112 -17.12 -10.13 3.03
C GLY A 112 -17.02 -11.31 2.06
N VAL A 113 -17.27 -11.03 0.77
CA VAL A 113 -17.24 -12.02 -0.30
C VAL A 113 -15.83 -12.58 -0.47
N LEU A 114 -15.71 -13.91 -0.55
CA LEU A 114 -14.45 -14.58 -0.83
C LEU A 114 -13.94 -14.22 -2.24
N PRO A 115 -12.67 -13.90 -2.39
CA PRO A 115 -12.09 -13.64 -3.70
C PRO A 115 -12.01 -14.93 -4.52
N PRO A 116 -12.06 -14.83 -5.87
CA PRO A 116 -11.83 -15.98 -6.74
C PRO A 116 -10.49 -16.66 -6.45
N THR A 117 -10.52 -17.96 -6.26
CA THR A 117 -9.32 -18.75 -5.96
C THR A 117 -9.33 -20.07 -6.74
N TRP A 118 -8.29 -20.88 -6.58
CA TRP A 118 -8.28 -22.25 -7.06
C TRP A 118 -9.26 -23.11 -6.25
N MET A 119 -9.96 -23.99 -6.96
CA MET A 119 -10.87 -24.95 -6.38
C MET A 119 -10.59 -26.37 -6.89
N SER A 120 -10.84 -27.36 -6.06
CA SER A 120 -10.88 -28.76 -6.49
C SER A 120 -12.30 -29.32 -6.35
N PHE A 121 -12.77 -30.07 -7.34
CA PHE A 121 -14.12 -30.60 -7.40
C PHE A 121 -14.19 -31.88 -8.24
N ARG A 122 -15.29 -32.62 -8.13
CA ARG A 122 -15.50 -33.91 -8.83
C ARG A 122 -16.59 -33.90 -9.92
N GLY A 123 -16.91 -32.74 -10.47
CA GLY A 123 -17.93 -32.58 -11.51
C GLY A 123 -19.36 -32.29 -10.99
N ASN A 124 -19.63 -32.40 -9.70
CA ASN A 124 -20.85 -31.89 -9.08
C ASN A 124 -20.62 -30.39 -8.69
N PRO A 125 -21.40 -29.43 -9.21
CA PRO A 125 -21.26 -28.03 -8.90
C PRO A 125 -21.60 -27.67 -7.44
N ASP A 126 -22.31 -28.59 -6.75
CA ASP A 126 -22.77 -28.34 -5.37
C ASP A 126 -21.71 -28.71 -4.32
N ARG A 127 -20.62 -29.37 -4.73
CA ARG A 127 -19.59 -29.90 -3.82
C ARG A 127 -18.22 -29.59 -4.37
N TYR A 128 -17.45 -28.74 -3.63
CA TYR A 128 -16.13 -28.30 -4.03
C TYR A 128 -15.29 -27.84 -2.84
N HIS A 129 -14.00 -27.74 -3.05
CA HIS A 129 -13.04 -27.28 -2.07
C HIS A 129 -12.45 -25.97 -2.54
N LEU A 130 -12.44 -24.93 -1.69
CA LEU A 130 -11.79 -23.64 -1.95
C LEU A 130 -10.47 -23.56 -1.20
N TRP A 131 -9.42 -23.13 -1.90
CA TRP A 131 -8.07 -23.11 -1.38
C TRP A 131 -7.56 -21.69 -1.24
N PHE A 132 -7.07 -21.34 -0.05
CA PHE A 132 -6.59 -19.98 0.25
C PHE A 132 -5.25 -20.01 0.96
N ILE A 133 -4.45 -18.94 0.75
CA ILE A 133 -3.27 -18.63 1.54
C ILE A 133 -3.70 -17.95 2.84
N THR A 134 -3.04 -18.29 3.92
CA THR A 134 -3.25 -17.69 5.25
C THR A 134 -1.90 -17.49 5.93
N PRO A 135 -1.80 -16.65 6.97
CA PRO A 135 -0.63 -16.63 7.84
C PRO A 135 -0.33 -18.02 8.40
N THR A 136 0.95 -18.35 8.57
CA THR A 136 1.39 -19.64 9.13
C THR A 136 1.04 -19.78 10.61
N GLY A 137 0.88 -21.01 11.08
CA GLY A 137 0.63 -21.30 12.50
C GLY A 137 -0.80 -21.10 12.97
N LEU A 138 -1.76 -20.80 12.08
CA LEU A 138 -3.17 -20.66 12.43
C LEU A 138 -3.81 -22.02 12.77
N LYS A 139 -4.64 -22.02 13.80
CA LYS A 139 -5.51 -23.16 14.16
C LYS A 139 -6.95 -22.80 13.85
N TRP A 140 -7.55 -23.56 12.98
CA TRP A 140 -8.93 -23.34 12.56
C TRP A 140 -9.91 -24.24 13.35
N PRO A 141 -11.16 -23.81 13.54
CA PRO A 141 -12.20 -24.73 13.97
C PRO A 141 -12.38 -25.81 12.89
N GLY A 142 -12.74 -27.02 13.30
CA GLY A 142 -12.96 -28.13 12.35
C GLY A 142 -14.12 -27.87 11.38
N LYS A 143 -15.02 -26.92 11.72
CA LYS A 143 -16.17 -26.49 10.91
C LYS A 143 -16.41 -25.00 11.07
N LEU A 144 -16.79 -24.34 9.98
CA LEU A 144 -17.27 -22.96 9.99
C LEU A 144 -18.77 -22.87 10.14
N ALA A 145 -19.49 -23.82 9.49
CA ALA A 145 -20.94 -23.98 9.55
C ALA A 145 -21.33 -25.43 9.22
N ALA A 146 -22.61 -25.74 9.26
CA ALA A 146 -23.07 -27.04 8.81
C ALA A 146 -22.75 -27.25 7.32
N GLY A 147 -22.05 -28.36 7.01
CA GLY A 147 -21.60 -28.68 5.65
C GLY A 147 -20.36 -27.93 5.17
N ILE A 148 -19.72 -27.09 6.00
CA ILE A 148 -18.46 -26.41 5.70
C ILE A 148 -17.38 -26.88 6.66
N ASP A 149 -16.57 -27.85 6.22
CA ASP A 149 -15.42 -28.35 6.97
C ASP A 149 -14.15 -27.53 6.62
N VAL A 150 -13.27 -27.34 7.61
CA VAL A 150 -11.99 -26.64 7.43
C VAL A 150 -10.85 -27.63 7.53
N ILE A 151 -10.07 -27.72 6.48
CA ILE A 151 -8.90 -28.57 6.42
C ILE A 151 -7.63 -27.70 6.41
N TYR A 152 -6.75 -27.97 7.36
CA TYR A 152 -5.50 -27.21 7.54
C TYR A 152 -4.41 -28.09 8.18
N ARG A 153 -3.21 -27.59 8.27
CA ARG A 153 -2.07 -28.30 8.86
C ARG A 153 -2.39 -28.86 10.25
N HIS A 154 -2.03 -30.13 10.50
CA HIS A 154 -2.22 -30.89 11.75
C HIS A 154 -3.66 -31.22 12.13
N TYR A 155 -4.67 -30.94 11.27
CA TYR A 155 -6.05 -31.29 11.57
C TYR A 155 -6.54 -32.46 10.71
N ARG A 156 -6.58 -32.30 9.39
CA ARG A 156 -6.98 -33.32 8.42
C ARG A 156 -6.11 -33.31 7.19
N TYR A 157 -6.15 -34.34 6.38
CA TYR A 157 -5.62 -34.36 5.02
C TYR A 157 -6.77 -34.12 4.02
N MET A 158 -6.43 -33.72 2.81
CA MET A 158 -7.35 -33.49 1.73
C MET A 158 -7.11 -34.49 0.59
N VAL A 159 -8.19 -35.02 -0.03
CA VAL A 159 -8.10 -35.81 -1.26
C VAL A 159 -7.82 -34.86 -2.43
N MET A 160 -6.82 -35.20 -3.23
CA MET A 160 -6.33 -34.32 -4.29
C MET A 160 -6.67 -34.85 -5.69
N PRO A 161 -6.88 -33.96 -6.68
CA PRO A 161 -6.86 -34.37 -8.07
C PRO A 161 -5.53 -35.08 -8.43
N PRO A 162 -5.51 -36.11 -9.28
CA PRO A 162 -6.61 -36.68 -10.05
C PRO A 162 -7.29 -37.90 -9.40
N SER A 163 -7.41 -37.97 -8.08
CA SER A 163 -8.05 -39.10 -7.36
C SER A 163 -9.45 -39.42 -7.87
N ILE A 164 -9.86 -40.69 -7.68
CA ILE A 164 -11.19 -41.17 -8.00
C ILE A 164 -12.00 -41.25 -6.70
N HIS A 165 -13.20 -40.70 -6.69
CA HIS A 165 -14.12 -40.77 -5.55
C HIS A 165 -14.75 -42.15 -5.42
N PRO A 166 -15.08 -42.67 -4.20
CA PRO A 166 -15.75 -43.95 -4.01
C PRO A 166 -17.07 -44.10 -4.81
N ASP A 167 -17.87 -43.03 -4.92
CA ASP A 167 -19.12 -43.00 -5.69
C ASP A 167 -18.90 -42.82 -7.20
N GLY A 168 -17.65 -42.81 -7.67
CA GLY A 168 -17.28 -42.49 -9.05
C GLY A 168 -16.99 -40.98 -9.25
N GLY A 169 -16.45 -40.68 -10.41
CA GLY A 169 -15.99 -39.32 -10.75
C GLY A 169 -14.55 -39.03 -10.28
N GLN A 170 -13.86 -38.25 -11.08
CA GLN A 170 -12.48 -37.87 -10.86
C GLN A 170 -12.39 -36.45 -10.34
N TYR A 171 -11.60 -36.23 -9.29
CA TYR A 171 -11.27 -34.88 -8.82
C TYR A 171 -10.44 -34.12 -9.86
N ARG A 172 -10.75 -32.84 -10.06
CA ARG A 172 -10.08 -31.92 -11.01
C ARG A 172 -9.86 -30.58 -10.35
N TRP A 173 -8.82 -29.89 -10.81
CA TRP A 173 -8.59 -28.50 -10.47
C TRP A 173 -9.36 -27.57 -11.40
N ALA A 174 -9.86 -26.46 -10.87
CA ALA A 174 -10.43 -25.37 -11.63
C ALA A 174 -10.08 -24.02 -11.00
N ASN A 175 -10.09 -22.97 -11.81
CA ASN A 175 -9.90 -21.61 -11.35
C ASN A 175 -11.05 -20.73 -11.85
N MET A 176 -11.59 -19.89 -10.98
CA MET A 176 -12.61 -18.91 -11.32
C MET A 176 -11.92 -17.61 -11.74
N LYS A 177 -11.69 -17.40 -13.04
CA LYS A 177 -11.26 -16.10 -13.60
C LYS A 177 -12.43 -15.43 -14.31
N HIS A 178 -12.74 -14.18 -13.93
CA HIS A 178 -13.79 -13.35 -14.56
C HIS A 178 -15.17 -14.03 -14.64
N ASN A 179 -15.62 -14.63 -13.54
CA ASN A 179 -16.88 -15.40 -13.44
C ASN A 179 -16.97 -16.60 -14.43
N THR A 180 -15.85 -17.07 -14.95
CA THR A 180 -15.80 -18.24 -15.83
C THR A 180 -14.98 -19.34 -15.18
N LEU A 181 -15.61 -20.50 -14.92
CA LEU A 181 -14.93 -21.69 -14.41
C LEU A 181 -14.05 -22.30 -15.52
N LYS A 182 -12.73 -22.26 -15.32
CA LYS A 182 -11.77 -22.94 -16.19
C LYS A 182 -11.24 -24.20 -15.52
N VAL A 183 -11.62 -25.35 -16.02
CA VAL A 183 -11.12 -26.64 -15.56
C VAL A 183 -9.70 -26.83 -16.07
N SER A 184 -8.79 -27.20 -15.18
CA SER A 184 -7.40 -27.48 -15.54
C SER A 184 -7.27 -28.89 -16.13
N ASN A 185 -6.63 -28.99 -17.29
CA ASN A 185 -6.29 -30.26 -17.92
C ASN A 185 -4.84 -30.63 -17.58
N GLY A 186 -4.65 -31.32 -16.44
CA GLY A 186 -3.34 -31.85 -16.03
C GLY A 186 -2.37 -30.85 -15.42
N TYR A 187 -2.79 -29.62 -15.10
CA TYR A 187 -2.02 -28.65 -14.35
C TYR A 187 -2.34 -28.77 -12.85
N PHE A 188 -1.31 -28.76 -12.02
CA PHE A 188 -1.40 -28.78 -10.56
C PHE A 188 -0.94 -27.43 -10.01
N PRO A 189 -1.85 -26.58 -9.47
CA PRO A 189 -1.46 -25.29 -8.92
C PRO A 189 -0.55 -25.46 -7.70
N ALA A 190 0.47 -24.61 -7.58
CA ALA A 190 1.27 -24.53 -6.37
C ALA A 190 0.54 -23.72 -5.28
N PRO A 191 0.84 -23.92 -3.98
CA PRO A 191 0.21 -23.18 -2.90
C PRO A 191 0.29 -21.67 -3.01
N ASP A 192 1.34 -21.12 -3.58
CA ASP A 192 1.55 -19.69 -3.82
C ASP A 192 0.71 -19.10 -4.97
N GLU A 193 0.01 -19.94 -5.72
CA GLU A 193 -0.95 -19.52 -6.74
C GLU A 193 -2.36 -19.35 -6.18
N PHE A 194 -2.60 -19.74 -4.94
CA PHE A 194 -3.90 -19.51 -4.28
C PHE A 194 -4.05 -18.03 -3.95
N THR A 195 -5.30 -17.61 -3.77
CA THR A 195 -5.59 -16.25 -3.36
C THR A 195 -5.47 -16.13 -1.84
N ASP A 196 -4.97 -15.00 -1.34
CA ASP A 196 -4.96 -14.71 0.08
C ASP A 196 -6.39 -14.70 0.64
N LEU A 197 -6.58 -15.36 1.77
CA LEU A 197 -7.86 -15.30 2.48
C LEU A 197 -7.99 -13.90 3.09
N PRO A 198 -9.12 -13.18 2.87
CA PRO A 198 -9.32 -11.88 3.45
C PRO A 198 -9.19 -11.87 4.98
N ASP A 199 -8.62 -10.78 5.52
CA ASP A 199 -8.36 -10.64 6.96
C ASP A 199 -9.61 -10.81 7.82
N GLU A 200 -10.77 -10.43 7.30
CA GLU A 200 -12.07 -10.59 7.96
C GLU A 200 -12.43 -12.06 8.22
N TRP A 201 -11.92 -12.98 7.39
CA TRP A 201 -12.14 -14.41 7.53
C TRP A 201 -11.14 -15.05 8.51
N LEU A 202 -9.97 -14.45 8.72
CA LEU A 202 -8.97 -14.94 9.66
C LEU A 202 -9.46 -14.94 11.12
N VAL A 203 -10.51 -14.16 11.43
CA VAL A 203 -11.14 -14.15 12.76
C VAL A 203 -11.77 -15.50 13.15
N LEU A 204 -12.04 -16.35 12.16
CA LEU A 204 -12.59 -17.69 12.39
C LEU A 204 -11.52 -18.69 12.82
N ALA A 205 -10.25 -18.39 12.63
CA ALA A 205 -9.15 -19.22 13.10
C ALA A 205 -9.03 -19.20 14.64
N ASN A 206 -8.47 -20.26 15.21
CA ASN A 206 -8.18 -20.41 16.66
C ASN A 206 -9.40 -20.49 17.59
N GLY A 207 -10.62 -20.67 17.09
CA GLY A 207 -11.82 -20.90 17.91
C GLY A 207 -12.30 -19.73 18.76
N ASN A 208 -11.47 -18.69 18.97
CA ASN A 208 -11.75 -17.48 19.75
C ASN A 208 -11.14 -16.21 19.08
N GLY A 209 -10.74 -16.26 17.84
CA GLY A 209 -10.26 -15.08 17.10
C GLY A 209 -8.84 -14.62 17.43
N TYR A 210 -7.92 -15.53 17.80
CA TYR A 210 -6.55 -15.17 18.15
C TYR A 210 -5.51 -15.74 17.18
N VAL A 211 -4.60 -14.85 16.73
CA VAL A 211 -3.33 -15.19 16.08
C VAL A 211 -2.22 -14.98 17.10
N GLN A 212 -1.52 -16.06 17.50
CA GLN A 212 -0.35 -15.94 18.37
C GLN A 212 0.88 -15.60 17.52
N ARG A 213 1.45 -14.41 17.67
CA ARG A 213 2.78 -14.07 17.17
C ARG A 213 3.82 -14.12 18.29
N THR A 214 5.07 -14.43 17.93
CA THR A 214 6.25 -14.50 18.79
C THR A 214 6.42 -13.26 19.67
N LYS A 215 6.87 -13.48 20.93
CA LYS A 215 7.14 -12.47 21.94
C LYS A 215 7.97 -11.31 21.37
N ALA A 216 7.32 -10.20 21.05
CA ALA A 216 7.98 -8.93 20.90
C ALA A 216 8.08 -8.27 22.30
N ASN A 217 9.19 -7.62 22.57
CA ASN A 217 9.33 -6.76 23.76
C ASN A 217 8.41 -5.55 23.58
N VAL A 218 7.18 -5.66 24.07
CA VAL A 218 6.16 -4.60 23.95
C VAL A 218 6.26 -3.72 25.19
N ASP A 219 6.53 -2.43 24.99
CA ASP A 219 6.36 -1.45 26.07
C ASP A 219 4.86 -1.33 26.39
N ALA A 220 4.45 -1.93 27.52
CA ALA A 220 3.06 -1.99 27.94
C ALA A 220 2.42 -0.61 28.14
N ARG A 221 3.22 0.42 28.52
CA ARG A 221 2.73 1.79 28.68
C ARG A 221 2.46 2.42 27.31
N LEU A 222 3.37 2.21 26.36
CA LEU A 222 3.21 2.69 25.00
C LEU A 222 2.00 2.02 24.34
N TRP A 223 1.87 0.69 24.44
CA TRP A 223 0.75 -0.06 23.92
C TRP A 223 -0.62 0.42 24.43
N LEU A 224 -0.77 0.60 25.76
CA LEU A 224 -2.00 1.14 26.36
C LEU A 224 -2.27 2.59 25.93
N SER A 225 -1.22 3.39 25.76
CA SER A 225 -1.36 4.76 25.29
C SER A 225 -1.80 4.86 23.84
N GLU A 226 -1.50 3.89 23.02
CA GLU A 226 -1.87 3.84 21.60
C GLU A 226 -3.26 3.24 21.39
N HIS A 227 -3.56 2.11 22.02
CA HIS A 227 -4.75 1.31 21.76
C HIS A 227 -5.89 1.52 22.77
N GLY A 228 -5.58 1.93 24.01
CA GLY A 228 -6.57 2.11 25.07
C GLY A 228 -7.28 3.47 25.11
N LYS A 229 -7.02 4.38 24.17
CA LYS A 229 -7.58 5.75 24.14
C LYS A 229 -9.06 5.79 23.75
N GLY A 230 -9.64 6.96 23.89
CA GLY A 230 -10.99 7.28 23.43
C GLY A 230 -12.06 7.33 24.51
N ALA A 231 -13.32 7.45 24.08
CA ALA A 231 -14.49 7.34 24.95
C ALA A 231 -14.71 5.88 25.33
N VAL A 232 -15.18 5.61 26.56
CA VAL A 232 -15.50 4.24 27.00
C VAL A 232 -16.69 3.73 26.21
N CYS A 233 -16.48 2.73 25.37
CA CYS A 233 -17.56 2.10 24.59
C CYS A 233 -18.49 1.25 25.49
N PRO A 234 -19.71 0.90 25.02
CA PRO A 234 -20.65 0.10 25.79
C PRO A 234 -20.11 -1.24 26.28
N GLN A 235 -19.31 -1.94 25.48
CA GLN A 235 -18.71 -3.24 25.81
C GLN A 235 -17.69 -3.09 26.94
N ILE A 236 -16.71 -2.21 26.79
CA ILE A 236 -15.71 -1.90 27.85
C ILE A 236 -16.41 -1.48 29.14
N LYS A 237 -17.47 -0.66 29.05
CA LYS A 237 -18.26 -0.25 30.21
C LYS A 237 -18.91 -1.45 30.92
N ARG A 238 -19.48 -2.38 30.16
CA ARG A 238 -20.12 -3.59 30.69
C ARG A 238 -19.12 -4.49 31.40
N VAL A 239 -17.98 -4.77 30.74
CA VAL A 239 -16.89 -5.58 31.29
C VAL A 239 -16.32 -4.96 32.54
N ALA A 240 -16.04 -3.65 32.55
CA ALA A 240 -15.52 -2.96 33.73
C ALA A 240 -16.50 -2.98 34.93
N ILE A 241 -17.80 -2.79 34.68
CA ILE A 241 -18.81 -2.87 35.74
C ILE A 241 -18.89 -4.29 36.31
N HIS A 242 -18.83 -5.32 35.48
CA HIS A 242 -18.83 -6.71 35.90
C HIS A 242 -17.64 -7.00 36.83
N HIS A 243 -16.44 -6.67 36.41
CA HIS A 243 -15.22 -6.95 37.18
C HIS A 243 -15.08 -6.07 38.44
N ILE A 244 -15.61 -4.84 38.46
CA ILE A 244 -15.68 -4.03 39.70
C ILE A 244 -16.60 -4.71 40.72
N LYS A 245 -17.74 -5.29 40.29
CA LYS A 245 -18.61 -6.07 41.21
C LYS A 245 -17.92 -7.32 41.72
N ASP A 246 -17.16 -8.00 40.84
CA ASP A 246 -16.39 -9.19 41.20
C ASP A 246 -15.28 -8.88 42.21
N LEU A 247 -14.52 -7.80 42.03
CA LEU A 247 -13.53 -7.30 43.00
C LEU A 247 -14.15 -7.07 44.38
N ARG A 248 -15.32 -6.44 44.44
CA ARG A 248 -16.06 -6.18 45.71
C ARG A 248 -16.58 -7.45 46.38
N ALA A 249 -16.98 -8.45 45.57
CA ALA A 249 -17.49 -9.71 46.08
C ALA A 249 -16.38 -10.61 46.65
N HIS A 250 -15.15 -10.48 46.14
CA HIS A 250 -13.99 -11.27 46.54
C HIS A 250 -12.91 -10.42 47.21
N ALA A 251 -13.32 -9.51 48.10
CA ALA A 251 -12.43 -8.60 48.84
C ALA A 251 -11.63 -9.29 49.96
N ASP A 252 -11.28 -10.55 49.82
CA ASP A 252 -10.37 -11.30 50.69
C ASP A 252 -8.94 -11.32 50.08
N PRO A 253 -7.90 -11.64 50.87
CA PRO A 253 -6.50 -11.48 50.38
C PRO A 253 -6.10 -12.33 49.20
N GLY A 254 -6.73 -13.47 48.93
CA GLY A 254 -6.47 -14.37 47.80
C GLY A 254 -7.38 -14.05 46.61
N GLY A 255 -8.69 -13.94 46.89
CA GLY A 255 -9.68 -13.66 45.83
C GLY A 255 -9.53 -12.30 45.18
N LEU A 256 -9.07 -11.29 45.93
CA LEU A 256 -8.84 -9.93 45.38
C LEU A 256 -7.73 -9.90 44.34
N HIS A 257 -6.66 -10.72 44.53
CA HIS A 257 -5.58 -10.85 43.52
C HIS A 257 -6.13 -11.43 42.22
N ASP A 258 -6.83 -12.56 42.28
CA ASP A 258 -7.33 -13.26 41.10
C ASP A 258 -8.39 -12.45 40.37
N SER A 259 -9.30 -11.78 41.11
CA SER A 259 -10.30 -10.88 40.53
C SER A 259 -9.66 -9.69 39.82
N MET A 260 -8.56 -9.11 40.36
CA MET A 260 -7.80 -8.03 39.76
C MET A 260 -7.10 -8.51 38.47
N MET A 261 -6.43 -9.66 38.52
CA MET A 261 -5.78 -10.26 37.34
C MET A 261 -6.78 -10.51 36.19
N ASN A 262 -7.95 -11.07 36.51
CA ASN A 262 -9.02 -11.34 35.54
C ASN A 262 -9.58 -10.04 34.96
N ALA A 263 -9.77 -9.00 35.78
CA ALA A 263 -10.27 -7.70 35.35
C ALA A 263 -9.31 -7.01 34.37
N VAL A 264 -8.01 -6.99 34.71
CA VAL A 264 -6.98 -6.40 33.86
C VAL A 264 -6.92 -7.17 32.52
N TRP A 265 -6.87 -8.50 32.58
CA TRP A 265 -6.82 -9.33 31.40
C TRP A 265 -8.05 -9.13 30.49
N ALA A 266 -9.26 -9.10 31.06
CA ALA A 266 -10.50 -8.91 30.30
C ALA A 266 -10.53 -7.54 29.58
N ILE A 267 -10.11 -6.46 30.23
CA ILE A 267 -10.07 -5.14 29.59
C ILE A 267 -8.98 -5.05 28.52
N VAL A 268 -7.80 -5.63 28.76
CA VAL A 268 -6.71 -5.65 27.76
C VAL A 268 -7.14 -6.46 26.53
N MET A 269 -7.88 -7.54 26.74
CA MET A 269 -8.50 -8.32 25.66
C MET A 269 -9.49 -7.51 24.82
N GLU A 270 -10.39 -6.77 25.46
CA GLU A 270 -11.34 -5.90 24.76
C GLU A 270 -10.61 -4.79 23.98
N ILE A 271 -9.51 -4.23 24.53
CA ILE A 271 -8.67 -3.27 23.82
C ILE A 271 -8.05 -3.93 22.58
N SER A 272 -7.52 -5.14 22.70
CA SER A 272 -6.91 -5.88 21.57
C SER A 272 -7.92 -6.21 20.47
N MET A 273 -9.20 -6.34 20.83
CA MET A 273 -10.31 -6.50 19.88
C MET A 273 -10.77 -5.18 19.24
N GLY A 274 -10.10 -4.06 19.57
CA GLY A 274 -10.38 -2.73 18.99
C GLY A 274 -11.40 -1.90 19.75
N HIS A 275 -11.87 -2.34 20.92
CA HIS A 275 -12.80 -1.56 21.75
C HIS A 275 -12.12 -0.34 22.39
N THR A 276 -12.75 0.84 22.30
CA THR A 276 -12.18 2.11 22.77
C THR A 276 -12.46 2.39 24.26
N GLY A 277 -11.58 3.19 24.87
CA GLY A 277 -11.75 3.68 26.26
C GLY A 277 -11.26 2.74 27.35
N GLY A 278 -10.52 1.69 26.97
CA GLY A 278 -9.98 0.70 27.91
C GLY A 278 -9.04 1.31 28.94
N PHE A 279 -8.25 2.32 28.57
CA PHE A 279 -7.38 3.03 29.52
C PHE A 279 -8.16 3.66 30.68
N LYS A 280 -9.32 4.28 30.38
CA LYS A 280 -10.21 4.86 31.43
C LYS A 280 -10.84 3.78 32.29
N ALA A 281 -11.18 2.63 31.68
CA ALA A 281 -11.73 1.49 32.39
C ALA A 281 -10.70 0.86 33.34
N LEU A 282 -9.47 0.62 32.88
CA LEU A 282 -8.37 0.12 33.69
C LEU A 282 -8.08 1.06 34.88
N ARG A 283 -8.05 2.38 34.64
CA ARG A 283 -7.86 3.35 35.72
C ARG A 283 -8.96 3.27 36.78
N ARG A 284 -10.22 3.05 36.36
CA ARG A 284 -11.34 2.89 37.31
C ARG A 284 -11.23 1.59 38.11
N ILE A 285 -10.88 0.47 37.45
CA ILE A 285 -10.65 -0.83 38.12
C ILE A 285 -9.47 -0.73 39.09
N ARG A 286 -8.38 -0.05 38.68
CA ARG A 286 -7.21 0.21 39.53
C ARG A 286 -7.60 0.95 40.80
N ASN A 287 -8.34 2.04 40.70
CA ASN A 287 -8.77 2.81 41.86
C ASN A 287 -9.60 1.95 42.83
N GLU A 288 -10.54 1.17 42.31
CA GLU A 288 -11.35 0.25 43.10
C GLU A 288 -10.48 -0.82 43.81
N PHE A 289 -9.53 -1.42 43.09
CA PHE A 289 -8.61 -2.40 43.65
C PHE A 289 -7.78 -1.80 44.80
N PHE A 290 -7.26 -0.58 44.65
CA PHE A 290 -6.47 0.09 45.68
C PHE A 290 -7.32 0.42 46.94
N GLU A 291 -8.55 0.91 46.73
CA GLU A 291 -9.47 1.16 47.88
C GLU A 291 -9.75 -0.13 48.66
N LEU A 292 -9.96 -1.26 47.96
CA LEU A 292 -10.19 -2.55 48.62
C LEU A 292 -8.92 -3.09 49.29
N VAL A 293 -7.74 -2.89 48.70
CA VAL A 293 -6.45 -3.26 49.32
C VAL A 293 -6.23 -2.51 50.64
N ASP A 294 -6.51 -1.20 50.65
CA ASP A 294 -6.39 -0.37 51.84
C ASP A 294 -7.36 -0.81 52.96
N MET A 295 -8.60 -1.18 52.57
CA MET A 295 -9.58 -1.71 53.52
C MET A 295 -9.19 -3.06 54.14
N VAL A 296 -8.57 -3.94 53.35
CA VAL A 296 -8.13 -5.29 53.79
C VAL A 296 -6.85 -5.22 54.66
N GLY A 297 -6.03 -4.19 54.53
CA GLY A 297 -4.93 -3.81 55.43
C GLY A 297 -3.75 -4.79 55.55
N ARG A 298 -3.53 -5.72 54.61
CA ARG A 298 -2.51 -6.77 54.69
C ARG A 298 -1.33 -6.64 53.73
N ARG A 299 -1.25 -5.57 52.90
CA ARG A 299 -0.15 -5.36 51.94
C ARG A 299 0.81 -4.27 52.39
N LYS A 300 2.11 -4.46 52.10
CA LYS A 300 3.11 -3.40 52.37
C LYS A 300 2.94 -2.25 51.37
N PRO A 301 3.29 -1.02 51.77
CA PRO A 301 3.29 0.11 50.85
C PRO A 301 4.06 -0.19 49.54
N GLY A 302 3.47 0.12 48.40
CA GLY A 302 4.06 -0.15 47.05
C GLY A 302 3.78 -1.55 46.47
N GLN A 303 3.43 -2.54 47.30
CA GLN A 303 3.20 -3.91 46.81
C GLN A 303 1.99 -4.02 45.87
N ALA A 304 0.93 -3.28 46.18
CA ALA A 304 -0.27 -3.25 45.30
C ALA A 304 0.05 -2.61 43.92
N GLU A 305 0.91 -1.58 43.89
CA GLU A 305 1.33 -0.92 42.65
C GLU A 305 2.16 -1.87 41.77
N GLU A 306 3.11 -2.60 42.37
CA GLU A 306 3.90 -3.60 41.66
C GLU A 306 3.04 -4.75 41.14
N GLU A 307 2.06 -5.17 41.93
CA GLU A 307 1.12 -6.23 41.57
C GLU A 307 0.26 -5.82 40.37
N TRP A 308 -0.31 -4.61 40.42
CA TRP A 308 -1.06 -4.01 39.33
C TRP A 308 -0.21 -3.85 38.05
N SER A 309 1.00 -3.33 38.21
CA SER A 309 1.91 -3.13 37.07
C SER A 309 2.26 -4.47 36.40
N ARG A 310 2.56 -5.51 37.17
CA ARG A 310 2.82 -6.87 36.66
C ARG A 310 1.60 -7.47 35.97
N ALA A 311 0.39 -7.23 36.49
CA ALA A 311 -0.85 -7.67 35.87
C ALA A 311 -1.05 -7.04 34.50
N CYS A 312 -0.86 -5.72 34.37
CA CYS A 312 -0.98 -5.00 33.11
C CYS A 312 0.07 -5.47 32.09
N VAL A 313 1.34 -5.56 32.49
CA VAL A 313 2.43 -6.02 31.62
C VAL A 313 2.17 -7.46 31.17
N GLY A 314 1.86 -8.37 32.09
CA GLY A 314 1.61 -9.77 31.77
C GLY A 314 0.37 -10.00 30.88
N ALA A 315 -0.69 -9.18 31.07
CA ALA A 315 -1.87 -9.22 30.21
C ALA A 315 -1.53 -8.73 28.78
N ILE A 316 -0.79 -7.61 28.67
CA ILE A 316 -0.40 -7.05 27.38
C ILE A 316 0.59 -7.96 26.65
N GLU A 317 1.60 -8.51 27.33
CA GLU A 317 2.54 -9.48 26.72
C GLU A 317 1.85 -10.74 26.22
N LYS A 318 0.79 -11.20 26.89
CA LYS A 318 -0.01 -12.35 26.48
C LYS A 318 -0.99 -12.04 25.34
N THR A 319 -1.45 -10.80 25.26
CA THR A 319 -2.46 -10.34 24.30
C THR A 319 -1.92 -9.43 23.23
N ALA A 320 -0.67 -8.92 23.37
CA ALA A 320 0.02 -8.09 22.39
C ALA A 320 0.35 -8.91 21.14
N VAL A 321 -0.69 -9.18 20.45
CA VAL A 321 -0.77 -9.66 19.09
C VAL A 321 -1.32 -8.49 18.31
N GLU A 322 -0.68 -8.16 17.20
CA GLU A 322 -1.20 -7.20 16.24
C GLU A 322 -2.61 -7.59 15.79
N LEU A 323 -3.60 -6.98 16.43
CA LEU A 323 -4.93 -6.82 15.88
C LEU A 323 -5.20 -5.32 15.88
N VAL A 324 -4.67 -4.65 14.87
CA VAL A 324 -5.16 -3.32 14.50
C VAL A 324 -6.49 -3.52 13.79
N ARG A 325 -7.57 -3.72 14.54
CA ARG A 325 -8.89 -3.50 14.00
C ARG A 325 -9.09 -2.01 13.87
N VAL A 326 -9.23 -1.56 12.65
CA VAL A 326 -9.64 -0.19 12.32
C VAL A 326 -11.12 -0.05 12.71
N GLY A 327 -11.38 0.53 13.91
CA GLY A 327 -12.70 0.85 14.43
C GLY A 327 -13.11 0.05 15.69
N ASP A 328 -13.89 0.67 16.54
CA ASP A 328 -14.46 0.04 17.74
C ASP A 328 -15.57 -0.96 17.34
N PRO A 329 -15.46 -2.27 17.68
CA PRO A 329 -16.48 -3.27 17.36
C PRO A 329 -17.87 -2.92 17.89
N CYS A 330 -18.00 -2.23 19.02
CA CYS A 330 -19.29 -1.75 19.49
C CYS A 330 -19.94 -0.73 18.58
N ILE A 331 -19.13 0.06 17.90
CA ILE A 331 -19.60 1.03 16.89
C ILE A 331 -20.02 0.27 15.62
N ILE A 332 -19.27 -0.78 15.27
CA ILE A 332 -19.60 -1.67 14.15
C ILE A 332 -20.89 -2.44 14.46
N GLU A 333 -21.05 -3.02 15.67
CA GLU A 333 -22.31 -3.68 16.09
C GLU A 333 -23.50 -2.72 16.15
N GLU A 334 -23.33 -1.49 16.61
CA GLU A 334 -24.37 -0.46 16.52
C GLU A 334 -24.70 -0.10 15.07
N SER A 335 -23.72 -0.14 14.17
CA SER A 335 -23.92 0.07 12.73
C SER A 335 -24.60 -1.14 12.08
N GLU A 336 -24.36 -2.36 12.56
CA GLU A 336 -24.99 -3.60 12.06
C GLU A 336 -26.39 -3.85 12.63
N ARG A 337 -26.67 -3.48 13.89
CA ARG A 337 -28.04 -3.44 14.41
C ARG A 337 -28.94 -2.45 13.65
N GLY A 338 -28.37 -1.64 12.82
CA GLY A 338 -29.03 -0.69 11.97
C GLY A 338 -28.93 -1.01 10.49
N LYS A 339 -29.13 -2.23 10.04
CA LYS A 339 -29.33 -2.56 8.61
C LYS A 339 -30.64 -1.96 8.02
N ASP A 340 -31.44 -1.29 8.84
CA ASP A 340 -32.64 -0.62 8.40
C ASP A 340 -32.30 0.83 7.91
N PRO A 341 -32.38 1.08 6.60
CA PRO A 341 -32.21 2.43 6.04
C PRO A 341 -33.20 3.45 6.64
N ASP A 342 -34.37 3.00 7.13
CA ASP A 342 -35.43 3.84 7.65
C ASP A 342 -35.05 4.60 8.92
N ARG A 343 -34.05 4.12 9.67
CA ARG A 343 -33.49 4.85 10.82
C ARG A 343 -32.96 6.24 10.47
N PHE A 344 -32.54 6.45 9.23
CA PHE A 344 -32.05 7.72 8.74
C PHE A 344 -33.15 8.64 8.22
N PHE A 345 -34.42 8.21 8.28
CA PHE A 345 -35.56 8.98 7.82
C PHE A 345 -36.52 9.29 8.95
N ASP A 346 -36.99 10.50 8.97
CA ASP A 346 -38.09 10.94 9.82
C ASP A 346 -39.38 10.93 8.99
N PRO A 347 -40.50 10.35 9.49
CA PRO A 347 -41.75 10.35 8.72
C PRO A 347 -42.29 11.74 8.35
N LYS A 348 -41.98 12.77 9.17
CA LYS A 348 -42.46 14.15 8.96
C LYS A 348 -41.42 15.06 8.30
N HIS A 349 -40.11 14.82 8.59
CA HIS A 349 -39.05 15.76 8.20
C HIS A 349 -38.07 15.17 7.17
N GLY A 350 -38.25 13.93 6.72
CA GLY A 350 -37.40 13.27 5.71
C GLY A 350 -36.04 12.82 6.25
N LEU A 351 -34.98 13.04 5.49
CA LEU A 351 -33.66 12.55 5.82
C LEU A 351 -33.07 13.20 7.09
N ARG A 352 -32.65 12.39 8.05
CA ARG A 352 -31.87 12.79 9.24
C ARG A 352 -30.39 12.94 8.89
N SER A 353 -30.03 14.01 8.21
CA SER A 353 -28.68 14.24 7.67
C SER A 353 -27.56 14.14 8.72
N ARG A 354 -27.80 14.56 9.97
CA ARG A 354 -26.82 14.46 11.05
C ARG A 354 -26.54 13.00 11.43
N SER A 355 -27.58 12.16 11.48
CA SER A 355 -27.44 10.73 11.80
C SER A 355 -26.71 9.99 10.69
N LEU A 356 -27.06 10.27 9.42
CA LEU A 356 -26.38 9.70 8.26
C LEU A 356 -24.91 10.10 8.23
N ARG A 357 -24.60 11.40 8.38
CA ARG A 357 -23.22 11.90 8.44
C ARG A 357 -22.41 11.19 9.53
N ARG A 358 -22.97 11.09 10.75
CA ARG A 358 -22.29 10.40 11.85
C ARG A 358 -21.99 8.95 11.54
N ALA A 359 -22.94 8.24 10.91
CA ALA A 359 -22.73 6.86 10.47
C ALA A 359 -21.65 6.75 9.39
N VAL A 360 -21.61 7.66 8.43
CA VAL A 360 -20.55 7.74 7.39
C VAL A 360 -19.17 7.96 8.02
N GLU A 361 -19.07 8.81 9.04
CA GLU A 361 -17.81 9.13 9.72
C GLU A 361 -17.32 7.99 10.62
N LEU A 362 -18.24 7.20 11.16
CA LEU A 362 -17.92 6.03 11.98
C LEU A 362 -17.26 4.90 11.16
N THR A 363 -17.47 4.86 9.85
CA THR A 363 -16.83 3.86 8.98
C THR A 363 -15.40 4.22 8.57
N GLY A 364 -14.88 5.38 8.99
CA GLY A 364 -13.49 5.80 8.79
C GLY A 364 -13.32 7.32 8.73
N PRO A 365 -12.16 7.84 9.15
CA PRO A 365 -11.91 9.27 9.25
C PRO A 365 -12.02 10.00 7.92
N LEU A 366 -12.67 11.16 7.95
CA LEU A 366 -12.73 12.12 6.86
C LEU A 366 -12.16 13.47 7.33
N ALA A 367 -11.37 14.10 6.48
CA ALA A 367 -10.76 15.40 6.75
C ALA A 367 -10.94 16.35 5.55
N VAL A 368 -10.80 17.64 5.80
CA VAL A 368 -10.84 18.66 4.75
C VAL A 368 -9.45 19.23 4.56
N GLY A 369 -9.09 19.48 3.32
CA GLY A 369 -7.84 20.13 2.93
C GLY A 369 -8.07 21.35 2.04
N PRO A 370 -7.02 21.90 1.43
CA PRO A 370 -7.09 23.06 0.55
C PRO A 370 -8.10 22.87 -0.58
N GLY A 371 -8.74 23.97 -0.99
CA GLY A 371 -9.80 23.93 -2.01
C GLY A 371 -11.03 23.11 -1.60
N LYS A 372 -11.25 22.92 -0.30
CA LYS A 372 -12.33 22.09 0.27
C LYS A 372 -12.33 20.64 -0.23
N LEU A 373 -11.15 20.14 -0.62
CA LEU A 373 -11.00 18.71 -0.95
C LEU A 373 -11.24 17.86 0.30
N ILE A 374 -12.03 16.80 0.13
CA ILE A 374 -12.27 15.85 1.22
C ILE A 374 -11.29 14.69 1.07
N TYR A 375 -10.61 14.40 2.15
CA TYR A 375 -9.67 13.29 2.27
C TYR A 375 -10.30 12.19 3.12
N ARG A 376 -10.03 10.94 2.77
CA ARG A 376 -10.22 9.79 3.66
C ARG A 376 -8.89 9.26 4.13
N HIS A 377 -8.85 8.79 5.36
CA HIS A 377 -7.68 8.07 5.88
C HIS A 377 -7.78 6.59 5.56
N THR A 378 -6.71 6.01 5.04
CA THR A 378 -6.60 4.57 4.78
C THR A 378 -5.16 4.11 4.94
N ASN A 379 -4.93 3.11 5.78
CA ASN A 379 -3.60 2.49 6.00
C ASN A 379 -2.48 3.53 6.22
N GLY A 380 -2.66 4.53 7.08
CA GLY A 380 -1.64 5.56 7.35
C GLY A 380 -1.50 6.64 6.27
N LEU A 381 -2.41 6.75 5.31
CA LEU A 381 -2.38 7.73 4.22
C LEU A 381 -3.69 8.50 4.13
N TRP A 382 -3.61 9.82 3.94
CA TRP A 382 -4.73 10.68 3.62
C TRP A 382 -4.87 10.82 2.10
N VAL A 383 -5.95 10.26 1.53
CA VAL A 383 -6.21 10.23 0.07
C VAL A 383 -7.31 11.21 -0.28
N PRO A 384 -7.15 12.08 -1.32
CA PRO A 384 -8.13 13.12 -1.68
C PRO A 384 -9.31 12.58 -2.52
N ASP A 385 -9.86 11.43 -2.14
CA ASP A 385 -11.02 10.78 -2.77
C ASP A 385 -12.21 10.66 -1.82
N GLY A 386 -12.25 11.48 -0.77
CA GLY A 386 -13.29 11.43 0.27
C GLY A 386 -14.70 11.71 -0.25
N GLU A 387 -14.87 12.48 -1.33
CA GLU A 387 -16.18 12.67 -1.98
C GLU A 387 -16.73 11.34 -2.50
N SER A 388 -15.91 10.58 -3.24
CA SER A 388 -16.28 9.25 -3.75
C SER A 388 -16.55 8.27 -2.61
N GLU A 389 -15.80 8.39 -1.51
CA GLU A 389 -16.00 7.56 -0.31
C GLU A 389 -17.32 7.87 0.38
N ILE A 390 -17.69 9.14 0.53
CA ILE A 390 -19.00 9.55 1.07
C ILE A 390 -20.11 8.96 0.23
N TYR A 391 -19.96 9.01 -1.09
CA TYR A 391 -20.94 8.44 -2.03
C TYR A 391 -21.14 6.94 -1.78
N ARG A 392 -20.05 6.15 -1.77
CA ARG A 392 -20.09 4.70 -1.53
C ARG A 392 -20.65 4.35 -0.14
N ARG A 393 -20.24 5.07 0.91
CA ARG A 393 -20.72 4.83 2.28
C ARG A 393 -22.20 5.15 2.42
N THR A 394 -22.68 6.27 1.86
CA THR A 394 -24.10 6.62 1.91
C THR A 394 -24.95 5.64 1.11
N GLU A 395 -24.48 5.18 -0.05
CA GLU A 395 -25.14 4.14 -0.84
C GLU A 395 -25.28 2.84 -0.06
N SER A 396 -24.20 2.36 0.55
CA SER A 396 -24.18 1.16 1.38
C SER A 396 -25.17 1.26 2.57
N LEU A 397 -25.22 2.42 3.25
CA LEU A 397 -26.07 2.65 4.41
C LEU A 397 -27.55 2.78 4.06
N LEU A 398 -27.88 3.41 2.94
CA LEU A 398 -29.25 3.74 2.54
C LEU A 398 -29.87 2.76 1.53
N ARG A 399 -29.04 1.93 0.87
CA ARG A 399 -29.49 0.89 -0.05
C ARG A 399 -30.54 1.39 -1.07
N GLN A 400 -31.72 0.77 -1.13
CA GLN A 400 -32.80 1.14 -2.06
C GLN A 400 -33.37 2.56 -1.83
N ARG A 401 -33.18 3.16 -0.66
CA ARG A 401 -33.60 4.54 -0.35
C ARG A 401 -32.56 5.58 -0.72
N TRP A 402 -31.39 5.16 -1.19
CA TRP A 402 -30.32 6.08 -1.52
C TRP A 402 -30.68 6.97 -2.73
N ARG A 403 -30.24 8.22 -2.64
CA ARG A 403 -30.30 9.22 -3.71
C ARG A 403 -29.01 10.03 -3.72
N PRO A 404 -28.53 10.53 -4.88
CA PRO A 404 -27.32 11.36 -4.95
C PRO A 404 -27.35 12.56 -3.99
N SER A 405 -28.51 13.19 -3.78
CA SER A 405 -28.67 14.31 -2.84
C SER A 405 -28.32 13.96 -1.39
N HIS A 406 -28.44 12.70 -0.99
CA HIS A 406 -28.07 12.25 0.37
C HIS A 406 -26.56 12.32 0.59
N ALA A 407 -25.77 11.90 -0.41
CA ALA A 407 -24.31 12.02 -0.40
C ALA A 407 -23.89 13.50 -0.42
N SER A 408 -24.50 14.32 -1.30
CA SER A 408 -24.22 15.76 -1.38
C SER A 408 -24.52 16.50 -0.08
N ASN A 409 -25.56 16.12 0.66
CA ASN A 409 -25.87 16.69 1.97
C ASN A 409 -24.75 16.38 3.01
N VAL A 410 -24.23 15.17 3.01
CA VAL A 410 -23.10 14.80 3.89
C VAL A 410 -21.84 15.53 3.47
N GLU A 411 -21.54 15.55 2.18
CA GLU A 411 -20.39 16.22 1.58
C GLU A 411 -20.37 17.71 1.94
N THR A 412 -21.49 18.41 1.77
CA THR A 412 -21.63 19.83 2.11
C THR A 412 -21.27 20.10 3.55
N VAL A 413 -21.77 19.29 4.50
CA VAL A 413 -21.48 19.49 5.92
C VAL A 413 -20.00 19.20 6.24
N VAL A 414 -19.39 18.20 5.58
CA VAL A 414 -17.96 17.90 5.76
C VAL A 414 -17.10 19.04 5.23
N LYS A 415 -17.40 19.60 4.07
CA LYS A 415 -16.68 20.73 3.44
C LYS A 415 -16.69 22.03 4.25
N HIS A 416 -17.64 22.18 5.17
CA HIS A 416 -17.72 23.37 6.05
C HIS A 416 -16.90 23.23 7.33
N ARG A 417 -16.10 22.18 7.48
CA ARG A 417 -15.17 22.03 8.60
C ARG A 417 -13.91 22.85 8.38
N GLU A 418 -13.28 23.20 9.49
CA GLU A 418 -11.91 23.72 9.45
C GLU A 418 -10.96 22.76 8.73
N PRO A 419 -10.08 23.25 7.88
CA PRO A 419 -9.10 22.43 7.22
C PRO A 419 -8.17 21.72 8.22
N PHE A 420 -8.15 20.40 8.15
CA PHE A 420 -7.26 19.58 8.97
C PHE A 420 -5.95 19.29 8.24
N ILE A 421 -6.01 19.05 6.92
CA ILE A 421 -4.85 18.79 6.08
C ILE A 421 -4.42 20.14 5.47
N THR A 422 -3.36 20.70 6.02
CA THR A 422 -2.79 21.98 5.58
C THR A 422 -1.31 21.80 5.29
N ASP A 423 -0.70 22.73 4.55
CA ASP A 423 0.71 22.63 4.18
C ASP A 423 1.65 22.64 5.40
N ASP A 424 1.32 23.41 6.42
CA ASP A 424 2.11 23.52 7.65
C ASP A 424 2.02 22.29 8.56
N LYS A 425 1.00 21.45 8.39
CA LYS A 425 0.79 20.24 9.18
C LYS A 425 1.30 18.96 8.51
N GLN A 426 1.79 19.05 7.28
CA GLN A 426 2.41 17.88 6.62
C GLN A 426 3.70 17.51 7.34
N ASP A 427 3.83 16.22 7.60
CA ASP A 427 5.03 15.72 8.28
C ASP A 427 6.22 15.66 7.33
N THR A 428 7.38 16.08 7.80
CA THR A 428 8.66 16.04 7.09
C THR A 428 9.71 15.20 7.80
N GLN A 429 9.42 14.69 8.99
CA GLN A 429 10.30 13.80 9.74
C GLN A 429 10.24 12.36 9.21
N TYR A 430 9.06 11.95 8.77
CA TYR A 430 8.87 10.56 8.35
C TYR A 430 8.63 10.43 6.85
N LEU A 431 9.27 9.42 6.24
CA LEU A 431 8.88 8.92 4.92
C LEU A 431 7.83 7.82 5.13
N ASN A 432 6.66 8.00 4.53
CA ASN A 432 5.58 7.01 4.61
C ASN A 432 5.82 5.91 3.57
N LEU A 433 6.00 4.67 4.02
CA LEU A 433 6.33 3.49 3.22
C LEU A 433 5.26 2.41 3.43
N PRO A 434 5.16 1.37 2.59
CA PRO A 434 4.17 0.30 2.77
C PRO A 434 4.28 -0.43 4.11
N ASN A 435 5.50 -0.63 4.60
CA ASN A 435 5.78 -1.34 5.85
C ASN A 435 5.95 -0.43 7.08
N GLY A 436 5.70 0.90 6.98
CA GLY A 436 5.72 1.80 8.14
C GLY A 436 6.13 3.23 7.83
N LEU A 437 6.41 3.98 8.86
CA LEU A 437 6.93 5.35 8.83
C LEU A 437 8.44 5.30 9.11
N LEU A 438 9.24 5.60 8.12
CA LEU A 438 10.69 5.66 8.27
C LEU A 438 11.11 7.04 8.77
N ASP A 439 11.65 7.12 9.97
CA ASP A 439 12.42 8.30 10.38
C ASP A 439 13.70 8.34 9.54
N TRP A 440 13.71 9.24 8.56
CA TRP A 440 14.81 9.30 7.62
C TRP A 440 16.11 9.82 8.25
N GLN A 441 16.04 10.54 9.37
CA GLN A 441 17.21 11.05 10.09
C GLN A 441 17.91 9.93 10.86
N GLU A 442 17.12 9.09 11.54
CA GLU A 442 17.63 7.97 12.34
C GLU A 442 17.78 6.67 11.51
N GLY A 443 17.12 6.56 10.35
CA GLY A 443 17.05 5.33 9.56
C GLY A 443 16.17 4.25 10.19
N ARG A 444 15.30 4.61 11.13
CA ARG A 444 14.47 3.69 11.91
C ARG A 444 13.02 3.66 11.43
N LEU A 445 12.48 2.46 11.26
CA LEU A 445 11.10 2.24 10.84
C LEU A 445 10.16 2.13 12.05
N TYR A 446 9.06 2.86 12.01
CA TYR A 446 7.99 2.87 13.01
C TYR A 446 6.67 2.40 12.39
N PRO A 447 5.74 1.84 13.18
CA PRO A 447 4.40 1.53 12.70
C PRO A 447 3.66 2.77 12.20
N HIS A 448 2.71 2.59 11.26
CA HIS A 448 1.85 3.69 10.81
C HIS A 448 1.06 4.28 11.97
N ASN A 449 0.98 5.62 12.02
CA ASN A 449 0.26 6.36 13.04
C ASN A 449 -0.68 7.39 12.40
N GLN A 450 -1.97 7.37 12.76
CA GLN A 450 -2.98 8.29 12.24
C GLN A 450 -2.75 9.76 12.65
N SER A 451 -1.96 10.01 13.71
CA SER A 451 -1.61 11.37 14.13
C SER A 451 -0.60 12.04 13.20
N ILE A 452 0.13 11.26 12.40
CA ILE A 452 1.07 11.76 11.40
C ILE A 452 0.31 12.05 10.12
N ILE A 453 0.27 13.32 9.73
CA ILE A 453 -0.43 13.72 8.52
C ILE A 453 0.48 13.48 7.31
N SER A 454 0.20 12.44 6.57
CA SER A 454 0.89 12.13 5.31
C SER A 454 -0.12 11.98 4.17
N THR A 455 0.07 12.74 3.10
CA THR A 455 -0.72 12.69 1.86
C THR A 455 0.02 11.99 0.73
N VAL A 456 1.25 11.56 0.98
CA VAL A 456 2.13 10.87 0.04
C VAL A 456 2.64 9.57 0.63
N ARG A 457 2.80 8.53 -0.21
CA ARG A 457 3.42 7.26 0.18
C ARG A 457 4.36 6.80 -0.92
N ILE A 458 5.61 6.57 -0.55
CA ILE A 458 6.61 5.96 -1.42
C ILE A 458 6.28 4.47 -1.55
N PRO A 459 6.20 3.89 -2.75
CA PRO A 459 5.67 2.54 -2.97
C PRO A 459 6.65 1.41 -2.67
N ILE A 460 7.74 1.68 -1.98
CA ILE A 460 8.84 0.74 -1.73
C ILE A 460 8.96 0.50 -0.24
N GLU A 461 9.03 -0.76 0.17
CA GLU A 461 9.28 -1.15 1.55
C GLU A 461 10.72 -0.87 1.97
N TRP A 462 10.92 -0.39 3.19
CA TRP A 462 12.23 -0.23 3.77
C TRP A 462 12.88 -1.57 4.08
N ASN A 463 14.11 -1.72 3.63
CA ASN A 463 14.99 -2.83 3.98
C ASN A 463 16.40 -2.26 4.15
N GLU A 464 16.92 -2.31 5.39
CA GLU A 464 18.23 -1.75 5.76
C GLU A 464 19.42 -2.49 5.16
N ASP A 465 19.24 -3.75 4.77
CA ASP A 465 20.29 -4.60 4.20
C ASP A 465 20.24 -4.65 2.67
N ALA A 466 19.29 -3.97 2.03
CA ALA A 466 19.13 -4.04 0.58
C ALA A 466 20.27 -3.33 -0.16
N GLU A 467 20.69 -3.93 -1.27
CA GLU A 467 21.72 -3.42 -2.18
C GLU A 467 21.15 -3.20 -3.58
N CYS A 468 21.77 -2.29 -4.35
CA CYS A 468 21.33 -1.92 -5.70
C CYS A 468 22.50 -1.90 -6.70
N ASP A 469 23.21 -3.01 -6.83
CA ASP A 469 24.41 -3.12 -7.65
C ASP A 469 24.20 -2.76 -9.11
N ASP A 470 23.09 -3.22 -9.71
CA ASP A 470 22.75 -2.91 -11.09
C ASP A 470 22.49 -1.42 -11.31
N ILE A 471 21.82 -0.76 -10.35
CA ILE A 471 21.57 0.70 -10.39
C ILE A 471 22.88 1.47 -10.20
N THR A 472 23.72 1.03 -9.26
CA THR A 472 25.04 1.63 -9.03
C THR A 472 25.91 1.52 -10.28
N GLN A 473 25.88 0.36 -10.96
CA GLN A 473 26.57 0.18 -12.22
C GLN A 473 26.02 1.10 -13.31
N PHE A 474 24.70 1.20 -13.45
CA PHE A 474 24.06 2.13 -14.38
C PHE A 474 24.49 3.58 -14.11
N PHE A 475 24.59 4.00 -12.83
CA PHE A 475 25.04 5.35 -12.50
C PHE A 475 26.50 5.58 -12.89
N ARG A 476 27.38 4.59 -12.70
CA ARG A 476 28.78 4.67 -13.16
C ARG A 476 28.89 4.82 -14.69
N GLU A 477 27.95 4.29 -15.44
CA GLU A 477 27.92 4.35 -16.90
C GLU A 477 27.40 5.71 -17.43
N VAL A 478 26.47 6.36 -16.72
CA VAL A 478 25.77 7.55 -17.26
C VAL A 478 26.22 8.87 -16.65
N PHE A 479 26.74 8.85 -15.42
CA PHE A 479 27.22 10.05 -14.75
C PHE A 479 28.75 10.20 -14.79
N PRO A 480 29.28 11.43 -14.75
CA PRO A 480 30.66 11.64 -14.36
C PRO A 480 30.94 10.98 -13.01
N GLY A 481 32.13 10.38 -12.83
CA GLY A 481 32.43 9.63 -11.62
C GLY A 481 32.32 10.41 -10.32
N ASP A 482 32.55 11.74 -10.37
CA ASP A 482 32.41 12.66 -9.24
C ASP A 482 30.94 13.07 -8.95
N ALA A 483 29.99 12.73 -9.84
CA ALA A 483 28.57 13.09 -9.71
C ALA A 483 27.64 11.94 -9.25
N ILE A 484 28.18 10.76 -8.99
CA ILE A 484 27.37 9.57 -8.59
C ILE A 484 26.69 9.79 -7.23
N GLU A 485 27.43 10.30 -6.24
CA GLU A 485 26.88 10.59 -4.93
C GLU A 485 25.78 11.64 -4.99
N LEU A 486 25.97 12.68 -5.82
CA LEU A 486 24.94 13.70 -6.06
C LEU A 486 23.66 13.08 -6.65
N ALA A 487 23.75 12.03 -7.47
CA ALA A 487 22.56 11.34 -8.01
C ALA A 487 21.73 10.71 -6.88
N TYR A 488 22.35 10.09 -5.87
CA TYR A 488 21.67 9.59 -4.68
C TYR A 488 21.09 10.71 -3.81
N GLU A 489 21.83 11.83 -3.67
CA GLU A 489 21.33 13.02 -2.95
C GLU A 489 20.08 13.60 -3.62
N ILE A 490 20.08 13.73 -4.94
CA ILE A 490 18.92 14.21 -5.71
C ILE A 490 17.72 13.27 -5.54
N LEU A 491 17.94 11.95 -5.67
CA LEU A 491 16.87 10.96 -5.50
C LEU A 491 16.32 10.97 -4.07
N GLY A 492 17.20 11.10 -3.07
CA GLY A 492 16.78 11.21 -1.67
C GLY A 492 16.00 12.49 -1.40
N TYR A 493 16.44 13.60 -1.95
CA TYR A 493 15.75 14.88 -1.82
C TYR A 493 14.38 14.89 -2.52
N MET A 494 14.17 14.09 -3.57
CA MET A 494 12.84 13.88 -4.18
C MET A 494 11.86 13.17 -3.23
N LEU A 495 12.34 12.42 -2.23
CA LEU A 495 11.50 11.72 -1.25
C LEU A 495 11.06 12.66 -0.12
N TYR A 496 11.78 13.74 0.09
CA TYR A 496 11.52 14.70 1.14
C TYR A 496 10.32 15.60 0.80
N ASN A 497 9.36 15.65 1.70
CA ASN A 497 8.09 16.35 1.46
C ASN A 497 8.19 17.87 1.67
N ASP A 498 9.29 18.48 1.26
CA ASP A 498 9.51 19.94 1.21
C ASP A 498 10.69 20.26 0.27
N ASN A 499 10.92 21.57 -0.03
CA ASN A 499 12.05 22.05 -0.83
C ASN A 499 12.79 23.21 -0.16
N PRO A 500 13.34 23.03 1.07
CA PRO A 500 14.01 24.12 1.81
C PRO A 500 15.31 24.63 1.16
N LEU A 501 15.91 23.86 0.25
CA LEU A 501 17.11 24.28 -0.47
C LEU A 501 16.82 25.18 -1.67
N HIS A 502 15.55 25.37 -2.02
CA HIS A 502 15.10 26.18 -3.16
C HIS A 502 15.77 25.80 -4.49
N LYS A 503 15.98 24.50 -4.72
CA LYS A 503 16.66 23.98 -5.90
C LYS A 503 15.69 23.33 -6.90
N ALA A 504 16.16 23.31 -8.14
CA ALA A 504 15.62 22.56 -9.25
C ALA A 504 16.76 21.81 -9.97
N ILE A 505 16.47 20.69 -10.59
CA ILE A 505 17.46 19.84 -11.23
C ILE A 505 17.27 19.91 -12.75
N LEU A 506 18.35 20.22 -13.46
CA LEU A 506 18.44 20.21 -14.90
C LEU A 506 19.33 19.05 -15.35
N LEU A 507 18.72 18.03 -15.97
CA LEU A 507 19.44 16.90 -16.54
C LEU A 507 19.82 17.26 -18.00
N TYR A 508 21.12 17.36 -18.30
CA TYR A 508 21.63 17.83 -19.58
C TYR A 508 22.40 16.75 -20.34
N GLY A 509 22.18 16.68 -21.66
CA GLY A 509 22.97 15.81 -22.55
C GLY A 509 22.31 15.58 -23.89
N SER A 510 23.09 15.27 -24.94
CA SER A 510 22.73 15.27 -26.37
C SER A 510 21.78 14.16 -26.86
N GLY A 511 21.16 13.40 -25.94
CA GLY A 511 20.31 12.23 -26.29
C GLY A 511 21.05 10.90 -26.18
N ARG A 512 20.28 9.78 -26.07
CA ARG A 512 20.80 8.42 -25.91
C ARG A 512 21.89 8.25 -24.84
N ASN A 513 21.72 8.91 -23.71
CA ASN A 513 22.72 9.03 -22.64
C ASN A 513 22.19 8.60 -21.26
N GLY A 514 21.03 7.94 -21.20
CA GLY A 514 20.48 7.42 -19.94
C GLY A 514 19.55 8.36 -19.17
N LYS A 515 19.38 9.66 -19.55
CA LYS A 515 18.44 10.59 -18.87
C LYS A 515 17.03 10.02 -18.72
N GLY A 516 16.48 9.45 -19.82
CA GLY A 516 15.14 8.87 -19.80
C GLY A 516 15.03 7.67 -18.86
N THR A 517 16.06 6.84 -18.76
CA THR A 517 16.15 5.71 -17.83
C THR A 517 16.22 6.21 -16.40
N PHE A 518 17.04 7.23 -16.11
CA PHE A 518 17.12 7.87 -14.80
C PHE A 518 15.76 8.45 -14.35
N ILE A 519 15.04 9.15 -15.22
CA ILE A 519 13.70 9.68 -14.92
C ILE A 519 12.69 8.55 -14.65
N ARG A 520 12.75 7.44 -15.42
CA ARG A 520 11.89 6.27 -15.16
C ARG A 520 12.20 5.65 -13.80
N LEU A 521 13.49 5.52 -13.46
CA LEU A 521 13.92 5.01 -12.16
C LEU A 521 13.45 5.93 -11.02
N ALA A 522 13.61 7.24 -11.16
CA ALA A 522 13.08 8.23 -10.21
C ALA A 522 11.55 8.11 -10.04
N ARG A 523 10.80 7.88 -11.13
CA ARG A 523 9.34 7.64 -11.08
C ARG A 523 8.98 6.39 -10.29
N MET A 524 9.75 5.32 -10.45
CA MET A 524 9.51 4.07 -9.71
C MET A 524 9.84 4.25 -8.23
N LEU A 525 10.92 4.96 -7.91
CA LEU A 525 11.32 5.25 -6.53
C LEU A 525 10.29 6.12 -5.81
N VAL A 526 9.94 7.27 -6.39
CA VAL A 526 9.03 8.25 -5.77
C VAL A 526 7.58 7.75 -5.76
N GLY A 527 7.19 6.97 -6.77
CA GLY A 527 5.84 6.46 -6.98
C GLY A 527 4.99 7.36 -7.90
N HIS A 528 4.23 6.72 -8.76
CA HIS A 528 3.45 7.39 -9.82
C HIS A 528 2.47 8.44 -9.26
N ASN A 529 1.83 8.17 -8.14
CA ASN A 529 0.86 9.07 -7.51
C ASN A 529 1.49 10.33 -6.90
N ASN A 530 2.79 10.29 -6.58
CA ASN A 530 3.51 11.35 -5.90
C ASN A 530 4.26 12.29 -6.86
N ILE A 531 4.11 12.08 -8.17
CA ILE A 531 4.77 12.89 -9.19
C ILE A 531 3.77 13.63 -10.07
N SER A 532 4.27 14.70 -10.69
CA SER A 532 3.63 15.41 -11.81
C SER A 532 4.59 15.46 -13.00
N ALA A 533 4.08 15.92 -14.14
CA ALA A 533 4.87 16.09 -15.36
C ALA A 533 4.46 17.41 -16.06
N VAL A 534 4.38 18.47 -15.28
CA VAL A 534 3.96 19.79 -15.76
C VAL A 534 5.17 20.50 -16.37
N THR A 535 5.07 20.78 -17.67
CA THR A 535 6.13 21.51 -18.38
C THR A 535 6.11 23.00 -18.02
N PRO A 536 7.25 23.72 -18.12
CA PRO A 536 7.28 25.16 -17.94
C PRO A 536 6.28 25.91 -18.83
N GLN A 537 6.10 25.45 -20.07
CA GLN A 537 5.09 26.03 -20.97
C GLN A 537 3.66 25.87 -20.48
N ALA A 538 3.34 24.70 -19.90
CA ALA A 538 1.99 24.46 -19.37
C ALA A 538 1.71 25.36 -18.17
N LEU A 539 2.72 25.67 -17.35
CA LEU A 539 2.62 26.62 -16.25
C LEU A 539 2.28 28.03 -16.78
N ASP A 540 3.00 28.50 -17.82
CA ASP A 540 2.76 29.82 -18.42
C ASP A 540 1.40 29.92 -19.13
N ALA A 541 0.91 28.82 -19.70
CA ALA A 541 -0.28 28.81 -20.55
C ALA A 541 -1.59 28.53 -19.82
N SER A 542 -1.58 27.94 -18.62
CA SER A 542 -2.77 27.44 -17.95
C SER A 542 -2.79 27.70 -16.45
N GLN A 543 -3.78 28.43 -15.98
CA GLN A 543 -4.04 28.63 -14.54
C GLN A 543 -4.33 27.32 -13.77
N PHE A 544 -4.63 26.23 -14.48
CA PHE A 544 -4.92 24.92 -13.87
C PHE A 544 -3.67 24.04 -13.74
N ALA A 545 -2.57 24.42 -14.39
CA ALA A 545 -1.35 23.61 -14.42
C ALA A 545 -0.69 23.55 -13.04
N SER A 546 -0.64 24.68 -12.31
CA SER A 546 -0.09 24.76 -10.96
C SER A 546 -0.78 23.82 -9.96
N ALA A 547 -2.09 23.60 -10.13
CA ALA A 547 -2.85 22.70 -9.26
C ALA A 547 -2.40 21.23 -9.35
N GLN A 548 -1.76 20.82 -10.46
CA GLN A 548 -1.21 19.47 -10.60
C GLN A 548 0.07 19.26 -9.79
N LEU A 549 0.70 20.32 -9.29
CA LEU A 549 1.87 20.25 -8.43
C LEU A 549 1.50 20.10 -6.95
N TYR A 550 0.25 20.38 -6.59
CA TYR A 550 -0.20 20.28 -5.22
C TYR A 550 -0.12 18.83 -4.70
N GLY A 551 0.51 18.64 -3.53
CA GLY A 551 0.67 17.34 -2.90
C GLY A 551 1.61 16.39 -3.63
N LYS A 552 2.50 16.89 -4.50
CA LYS A 552 3.52 16.10 -5.21
C LYS A 552 4.89 16.28 -4.58
N LEU A 553 5.68 15.18 -4.61
CA LEU A 553 7.08 15.16 -4.16
C LEU A 553 8.05 15.62 -5.26
N ALA A 554 7.75 15.31 -6.51
CA ALA A 554 8.57 15.72 -7.64
C ALA A 554 7.74 16.03 -8.88
N ASN A 555 8.24 16.97 -9.69
CA ASN A 555 7.74 17.24 -11.03
C ASN A 555 8.79 16.78 -12.04
N LEU A 556 8.54 15.65 -12.73
CA LEU A 556 9.51 14.98 -13.59
C LEU A 556 9.15 15.14 -15.05
N VAL A 557 9.86 16.01 -15.77
CA VAL A 557 9.63 16.29 -17.20
C VAL A 557 10.77 15.71 -18.02
N GLY A 558 10.46 14.76 -18.90
CA GLY A 558 11.44 13.92 -19.59
C GLY A 558 12.12 14.53 -20.80
N ASP A 559 11.47 15.44 -21.51
CA ASP A 559 12.03 16.11 -22.69
C ASP A 559 11.40 17.49 -22.81
N VAL A 560 12.19 18.51 -22.57
CA VAL A 560 11.76 19.90 -22.56
C VAL A 560 12.41 20.64 -23.74
N ASP A 561 11.60 21.38 -24.49
CA ASP A 561 12.11 22.23 -25.56
C ASP A 561 13.01 23.33 -24.96
N PRO A 562 14.28 23.45 -25.41
CA PRO A 562 15.23 24.42 -24.83
C PRO A 562 14.88 25.89 -25.09
N ARG A 563 13.90 26.19 -25.97
CA ARG A 563 13.49 27.57 -26.31
C ARG A 563 12.58 28.28 -25.31
N ILE A 564 12.42 27.81 -24.06
CA ILE A 564 11.14 27.90 -23.36
C ILE A 564 11.06 28.81 -22.13
N PHE A 565 12.13 29.28 -21.56
CA PHE A 565 12.01 30.18 -20.39
C PHE A 565 11.64 31.62 -20.81
N LYS A 566 10.36 31.82 -21.17
CA LYS A 566 9.84 33.18 -21.45
C LYS A 566 9.58 33.96 -20.17
N SER A 567 9.04 33.32 -19.14
CA SER A 567 8.82 33.89 -17.82
C SER A 567 9.46 32.99 -16.75
N THR A 568 10.33 33.56 -15.94
CA THR A 568 11.00 32.86 -14.84
C THR A 568 10.34 33.13 -13.48
N GLU A 569 9.33 34.02 -13.45
CA GLU A 569 8.64 34.41 -12.22
C GLU A 569 7.97 33.22 -11.55
N GLN A 570 7.14 32.49 -12.27
CA GLN A 570 6.47 31.31 -11.71
C GLN A 570 7.46 30.23 -11.28
N PHE A 571 8.53 30.03 -12.05
CA PHE A 571 9.60 29.10 -11.65
C PHE A 571 10.26 29.53 -10.33
N LYS A 572 10.54 30.83 -10.16
CA LYS A 572 11.10 31.37 -8.92
C LYS A 572 10.14 31.20 -7.74
N GLN A 573 8.83 31.42 -7.93
CA GLN A 573 7.79 31.16 -6.91
C GLN A 573 7.75 29.69 -6.53
N LEU A 574 7.70 28.78 -7.52
CA LEU A 574 7.62 27.33 -7.30
C LEU A 574 8.83 26.79 -6.53
N THR A 575 10.03 27.29 -6.84
CA THR A 575 11.28 26.86 -6.18
C THR A 575 11.59 27.63 -4.92
N GLY A 576 11.02 28.84 -4.75
CA GLY A 576 11.27 29.73 -3.62
C GLY A 576 10.51 29.39 -2.35
N GLY A 577 9.52 28.49 -2.43
CA GLY A 577 8.65 28.19 -1.30
C GLY A 577 7.58 29.25 -1.05
N ASP A 578 7.32 30.11 -2.04
CA ASP A 578 6.25 31.10 -1.98
C ASP A 578 4.88 30.47 -2.10
N TYR A 579 3.87 31.09 -1.46
CA TYR A 579 2.49 30.69 -1.66
C TYR A 579 2.01 31.15 -3.04
N MET A 580 1.39 30.25 -3.76
CA MET A 580 0.83 30.53 -5.07
C MET A 580 -0.64 30.11 -5.14
N MET A 581 -1.40 30.82 -5.96
CA MET A 581 -2.78 30.47 -6.24
C MET A 581 -2.86 29.36 -7.28
N ALA A 582 -3.74 28.40 -7.05
CA ALA A 582 -4.06 27.30 -7.97
C ALA A 582 -5.54 27.04 -8.02
N GLN A 583 -5.99 26.40 -9.07
CA GLN A 583 -7.39 26.02 -9.24
C GLN A 583 -7.52 24.70 -9.98
N HIS A 584 -8.26 23.75 -9.40
CA HIS A 584 -8.73 22.61 -10.15
C HIS A 584 -9.92 23.00 -11.03
N LYS A 585 -10.01 22.44 -12.23
CA LYS A 585 -11.12 22.71 -13.12
C LYS A 585 -12.47 22.46 -12.42
N HIS A 586 -13.36 23.45 -12.42
CA HIS A 586 -14.67 23.41 -11.77
C HIS A 586 -14.64 23.33 -10.22
N LYS A 587 -13.52 23.67 -9.58
CA LYS A 587 -13.39 23.78 -8.11
C LYS A 587 -13.02 25.21 -7.73
N ASP A 588 -13.21 25.56 -6.45
CA ASP A 588 -12.77 26.84 -5.90
C ASP A 588 -11.24 27.00 -6.00
N PRO A 589 -10.73 28.22 -6.24
CA PRO A 589 -9.31 28.50 -6.13
C PRO A 589 -8.81 28.23 -4.69
N PHE A 590 -7.56 27.83 -4.59
CA PHE A 590 -6.88 27.64 -3.30
C PHE A 590 -5.44 28.10 -3.38
N THR A 591 -4.86 28.40 -2.23
CA THR A 591 -3.45 28.80 -2.11
C THR A 591 -2.67 27.64 -1.53
N PHE A 592 -1.50 27.36 -2.08
CA PHE A 592 -0.60 26.32 -1.59
C PHE A 592 0.87 26.71 -1.79
N ARG A 593 1.75 26.05 -1.06
CA ARG A 593 3.21 26.11 -1.23
C ARG A 593 3.67 24.88 -2.02
N CYS A 594 4.38 25.10 -3.14
CA CYS A 594 4.92 24.00 -3.91
C CYS A 594 6.07 23.33 -3.16
N ARG A 595 5.98 22.02 -2.96
CA ARG A 595 7.00 21.19 -2.32
C ARG A 595 7.75 20.31 -3.30
N ALA A 596 7.18 20.15 -4.50
CA ALA A 596 7.73 19.27 -5.52
C ALA A 596 9.10 19.74 -5.98
N LEU A 597 10.11 18.86 -5.92
CA LEU A 597 11.37 19.11 -6.58
C LEU A 597 11.18 19.15 -8.10
N MET A 598 11.49 20.27 -8.72
CA MET A 598 11.42 20.43 -10.17
C MET A 598 12.60 19.75 -10.84
N VAL A 599 12.34 18.78 -11.72
CA VAL A 599 13.36 18.04 -12.47
C VAL A 599 13.00 18.04 -13.93
N ALA A 600 13.87 18.58 -14.76
CA ALA A 600 13.64 18.69 -16.19
C ALA A 600 14.85 18.18 -16.99
N ALA A 601 14.60 17.38 -18.03
CA ALA A 601 15.64 16.92 -18.92
C ALA A 601 15.65 17.73 -20.22
N PHE A 602 16.84 18.13 -20.62
CA PHE A 602 17.09 18.91 -21.83
C PHE A 602 18.14 18.25 -22.70
N ASN A 603 17.97 18.33 -24.03
CA ASN A 603 18.96 17.88 -25.01
C ASN A 603 19.95 19.00 -25.36
N ALA A 604 19.60 20.24 -25.15
CA ALA A 604 20.46 21.42 -25.21
C ALA A 604 20.16 22.34 -24.02
N LEU A 605 21.10 23.14 -23.58
CA LEU A 605 20.89 24.07 -22.48
C LEU A 605 19.86 25.15 -22.88
N PRO A 606 18.84 25.40 -22.03
CA PRO A 606 17.77 26.33 -22.38
C PRO A 606 18.28 27.75 -22.40
N ARG A 607 17.81 28.56 -23.36
CA ARG A 607 18.04 30.01 -23.39
C ARG A 607 17.01 30.69 -22.50
N THR A 608 17.42 31.75 -21.79
CA THR A 608 16.54 32.54 -20.92
C THR A 608 16.89 34.03 -21.02
N ALA A 609 15.87 34.84 -20.89
CA ALA A 609 16.05 36.30 -20.76
C ALA A 609 16.45 36.72 -19.32
N ASP A 610 16.29 35.82 -18.36
CA ASP A 610 16.63 36.08 -16.95
C ASP A 610 18.09 35.69 -16.67
N THR A 611 18.95 36.66 -16.68
CA THR A 611 20.38 36.48 -16.39
C THR A 611 20.74 36.73 -14.92
N THR A 612 19.73 36.82 -14.04
CA THR A 612 19.95 37.09 -12.62
C THR A 612 20.52 35.88 -11.88
N GLU A 613 21.38 36.15 -10.89
CA GLU A 613 21.89 35.11 -9.98
C GLU A 613 20.74 34.39 -9.26
N GLY A 614 19.62 35.10 -8.97
CA GLY A 614 18.41 34.52 -8.38
C GLY A 614 17.76 33.41 -9.22
N PHE A 615 17.94 33.39 -10.54
CA PHE A 615 17.49 32.31 -11.41
C PHE A 615 18.51 31.16 -11.45
N PHE A 616 19.79 31.48 -11.71
CA PHE A 616 20.82 30.46 -11.89
C PHE A 616 21.17 29.70 -10.61
N SER A 617 21.15 30.38 -9.47
CA SER A 617 21.43 29.75 -8.16
C SER A 617 20.44 28.64 -7.78
N ARG A 618 19.26 28.60 -8.40
CA ARG A 618 18.28 27.57 -8.17
C ARG A 618 18.60 26.27 -8.91
N TRP A 619 19.38 26.32 -9.97
CA TRP A 619 19.65 25.17 -10.82
C TRP A 619 20.86 24.36 -10.34
N VAL A 620 20.68 23.05 -10.33
CA VAL A 620 21.75 22.06 -10.28
C VAL A 620 21.78 21.38 -11.65
N VAL A 621 22.80 21.68 -12.45
CA VAL A 621 22.91 21.22 -13.84
C VAL A 621 23.73 19.94 -13.88
N VAL A 622 23.06 18.79 -13.99
CA VAL A 622 23.68 17.47 -13.98
C VAL A 622 23.96 17.00 -15.41
N PRO A 623 25.24 16.89 -15.82
CA PRO A 623 25.59 16.43 -17.16
C PRO A 623 25.51 14.91 -17.27
N PHE A 624 24.88 14.44 -18.36
CA PHE A 624 24.90 13.04 -18.82
C PHE A 624 25.87 12.93 -19.98
N THR A 625 27.07 12.42 -19.71
CA THR A 625 28.18 12.42 -20.69
C THR A 625 28.24 11.15 -21.52
N ALA A 626 27.55 10.10 -21.13
CA ALA A 626 27.50 8.85 -21.88
C ALA A 626 26.77 9.00 -23.22
N PHE A 627 27.12 8.12 -24.16
CA PHE A 627 26.42 7.97 -25.42
C PHE A 627 26.26 6.47 -25.76
N PHE A 628 25.02 6.03 -25.95
CA PHE A 628 24.66 4.65 -26.29
C PHE A 628 24.18 4.59 -27.74
N PRO A 629 24.99 4.07 -28.70
CA PRO A 629 24.57 3.97 -30.08
C PRO A 629 23.32 3.10 -30.29
N ALA A 630 22.66 3.27 -31.45
CA ALA A 630 21.57 2.38 -31.83
C ALA A 630 22.08 0.93 -31.94
N GLY A 631 21.36 -0.02 -31.29
CA GLY A 631 21.75 -1.44 -31.23
C GLY A 631 22.56 -1.85 -30.00
N VAL A 632 23.14 -0.91 -29.25
CA VAL A 632 23.82 -1.19 -27.97
C VAL A 632 22.85 -1.03 -26.78
N ALA A 633 21.78 -0.26 -26.95
CA ALA A 633 20.79 -0.04 -25.90
C ALA A 633 20.08 -1.36 -25.54
N ASN A 634 20.18 -1.75 -24.25
CA ASN A 634 19.47 -2.91 -23.73
C ASN A 634 17.98 -2.52 -23.44
N PRO A 635 16.99 -3.06 -24.19
CA PRO A 635 15.58 -2.72 -23.99
C PRO A 635 15.03 -3.22 -22.64
N THR A 636 15.63 -4.26 -22.05
CA THR A 636 15.22 -4.85 -20.76
C THR A 636 15.97 -4.25 -19.57
N LEU A 637 16.82 -3.25 -19.79
CA LEU A 637 17.60 -2.62 -18.72
C LEU A 637 16.69 -2.11 -17.60
N ILE A 638 15.60 -1.43 -17.94
CA ILE A 638 14.69 -0.85 -16.94
C ILE A 638 14.04 -1.93 -16.06
N ASP A 639 13.66 -3.07 -16.64
CA ASP A 639 13.05 -4.17 -15.90
C ASP A 639 14.04 -4.74 -14.87
N ARG A 640 15.32 -4.85 -15.24
CA ARG A 640 16.39 -5.28 -14.33
C ARG A 640 16.63 -4.27 -13.21
N LEU A 641 16.66 -2.95 -13.53
CA LEU A 641 16.87 -1.89 -12.57
C LEU A 641 15.67 -1.68 -11.61
N THR A 642 14.47 -2.09 -11.98
CA THR A 642 13.24 -1.85 -11.21
C THR A 642 12.71 -3.08 -10.49
N THR A 643 13.55 -4.11 -10.30
CA THR A 643 13.21 -5.23 -9.41
C THR A 643 13.05 -4.72 -7.97
N GLN A 644 12.24 -5.38 -7.16
CA GLN A 644 11.98 -4.98 -5.77
C GLN A 644 13.28 -4.81 -4.98
N ARG A 645 14.20 -5.78 -5.07
CA ARG A 645 15.52 -5.70 -4.40
C ARG A 645 16.30 -4.44 -4.81
N GLN A 646 16.39 -4.15 -6.11
CA GLN A 646 17.12 -2.98 -6.62
C GLN A 646 16.49 -1.67 -6.14
N LEU A 647 15.16 -1.58 -6.15
CA LEU A 647 14.44 -0.40 -5.67
C LEU A 647 14.57 -0.21 -4.16
N GLN A 648 14.57 -1.29 -3.36
CA GLN A 648 14.83 -1.21 -1.92
C GLN A 648 16.25 -0.71 -1.62
N GLY A 649 17.26 -1.24 -2.33
CA GLY A 649 18.64 -0.75 -2.25
C GLY A 649 18.77 0.71 -2.67
N LEU A 650 18.07 1.11 -3.75
CA LEU A 650 18.03 2.50 -4.18
C LEU A 650 17.40 3.41 -3.12
N LEU A 651 16.29 2.97 -2.50
CA LEU A 651 15.65 3.72 -1.42
C LEU A 651 16.64 3.92 -0.25
N ARG A 652 17.37 2.88 0.15
CA ARG A 652 18.39 2.97 1.21
C ARG A 652 19.48 3.97 0.85
N MET A 653 20.04 3.88 -0.35
CA MET A 653 21.08 4.82 -0.82
C MET A 653 20.56 6.26 -0.92
N ALA A 654 19.34 6.43 -1.41
CA ALA A 654 18.68 7.74 -1.51
C ALA A 654 18.41 8.36 -0.12
N VAL A 655 17.98 7.57 0.87
CA VAL A 655 17.83 8.03 2.27
C VAL A 655 19.19 8.48 2.83
N GLY A 656 20.26 7.73 2.58
CA GLY A 656 21.62 8.14 2.93
C GLY A 656 22.03 9.48 2.29
N GLY A 657 21.72 9.65 1.00
CA GLY A 657 21.92 10.92 0.28
C GLY A 657 21.10 12.08 0.87
N LEU A 658 19.83 11.85 1.23
CA LEU A 658 18.99 12.83 1.92
C LEU A 658 19.61 13.26 3.26
N GLN A 659 20.01 12.29 4.09
CA GLN A 659 20.66 12.57 5.38
C GLN A 659 21.90 13.46 5.22
N GLN A 660 22.74 13.17 4.24
CA GLN A 660 23.95 13.95 3.98
C GLN A 660 23.62 15.37 3.49
N THR A 661 22.71 15.49 2.53
CA THR A 661 22.27 16.79 2.00
C THR A 661 21.69 17.68 3.08
N MET A 662 20.81 17.14 3.92
CA MET A 662 20.14 17.90 4.97
C MET A 662 21.09 18.29 6.11
N ARG A 663 22.06 17.42 6.47
CA ARG A 663 23.12 17.77 7.43
C ARG A 663 24.01 18.91 6.96
N ARG A 664 24.34 18.95 5.66
CA ARG A 664 25.14 20.04 5.06
C ARG A 664 24.33 21.29 4.79
N GLY A 665 23.00 21.20 4.76
CA GLY A 665 22.12 22.28 4.33
C GLY A 665 22.24 22.64 2.85
N LYS A 666 22.88 21.79 2.03
CA LYS A 666 23.10 21.99 0.59
C LYS A 666 23.50 20.67 -0.08
N PHE A 667 23.26 20.57 -1.38
CA PHE A 667 23.84 19.51 -2.20
C PHE A 667 25.38 19.61 -2.24
N ASP A 668 26.04 18.47 -2.32
CA ASP A 668 27.47 18.41 -2.61
C ASP A 668 27.69 18.51 -4.12
N ILE A 669 28.01 19.70 -4.58
CA ILE A 669 28.10 20.00 -6.00
C ILE A 669 29.51 19.69 -6.52
N PRO A 670 29.70 18.60 -7.30
CA PRO A 670 31.00 18.21 -7.81
C PRO A 670 31.45 19.12 -8.95
N ARG A 671 32.74 19.05 -9.29
CA ARG A 671 33.37 19.90 -10.31
C ARG A 671 32.71 19.77 -11.68
N SER A 672 32.32 18.57 -12.09
CA SER A 672 31.61 18.32 -13.35
C SER A 672 30.32 19.12 -13.45
N VAL A 673 29.53 19.16 -12.34
CA VAL A 673 28.26 19.87 -12.26
C VAL A 673 28.46 21.39 -12.17
N LEU A 674 29.49 21.86 -11.43
CA LEU A 674 29.87 23.29 -11.45
C LEU A 674 30.21 23.76 -12.86
N THR A 675 31.05 23.01 -13.58
CA THR A 675 31.42 23.33 -14.97
C THR A 675 30.19 23.37 -15.89
N ALA A 676 29.25 22.41 -15.73
CA ALA A 676 28.01 22.39 -16.51
C ALA A 676 27.10 23.58 -16.17
N THR A 677 27.07 24.01 -14.90
CA THR A 677 26.31 25.19 -14.45
C THR A 677 26.89 26.48 -14.98
N ASP A 678 28.21 26.62 -14.96
CA ASP A 678 28.91 27.80 -15.52
C ASP A 678 28.72 27.88 -17.04
N ARG A 679 28.75 26.73 -17.72
CA ARG A 679 28.41 26.63 -19.14
C ARG A 679 26.96 27.06 -19.38
N PHE A 680 26.00 26.64 -18.56
CA PHE A 680 24.62 27.07 -18.68
C PHE A 680 24.48 28.58 -18.54
N LYS A 681 25.12 29.19 -17.55
CA LYS A 681 25.15 30.66 -17.36
C LYS A 681 25.70 31.36 -18.62
N ALA A 682 26.79 30.83 -19.19
CA ALA A 682 27.45 31.43 -20.34
C ALA A 682 26.61 31.30 -21.65
N GLU A 683 25.98 30.14 -21.87
CA GLU A 683 25.16 29.90 -23.08
C GLU A 683 23.79 30.57 -23.01
N ALA A 684 23.29 30.88 -21.80
CA ALA A 684 21.99 31.52 -21.60
C ALA A 684 22.06 33.06 -21.83
N ASP A 685 23.24 33.68 -21.85
CA ASP A 685 23.39 35.09 -22.07
C ASP A 685 23.06 35.47 -23.54
N PRO A 686 21.98 36.25 -23.79
CA PRO A 686 21.60 36.64 -25.15
C PRO A 686 22.67 37.45 -25.89
N MET A 687 23.39 38.29 -25.16
CA MET A 687 24.44 39.10 -25.77
C MET A 687 25.61 38.25 -26.23
N ARG A 688 25.99 37.25 -25.44
CA ARG A 688 27.02 36.31 -25.83
C ARG A 688 26.59 35.46 -27.01
N GLY A 689 25.34 34.96 -27.03
CA GLY A 689 24.78 34.23 -28.16
C GLY A 689 24.77 35.05 -29.46
N PHE A 690 24.46 36.36 -29.38
CA PHE A 690 24.56 37.29 -30.51
C PHE A 690 26.00 37.48 -30.98
N ILE A 691 26.92 37.66 -30.04
CA ILE A 691 28.34 37.84 -30.36
C ILE A 691 28.90 36.61 -31.04
N ASP A 692 28.64 35.41 -30.51
CA ASP A 692 29.14 34.15 -31.04
C ASP A 692 28.55 33.83 -32.44
N GLU A 693 27.31 34.23 -32.74
CA GLU A 693 26.64 33.95 -34.01
C GLU A 693 26.84 35.04 -35.09
N ARG A 694 27.06 36.31 -34.70
CA ARG A 694 26.99 37.46 -35.61
C ARG A 694 28.18 38.38 -35.60
N VAL A 695 29.13 38.20 -34.66
CA VAL A 695 30.27 39.08 -34.53
C VAL A 695 31.56 38.33 -34.82
N GLU A 696 32.29 38.78 -35.81
CA GLU A 696 33.63 38.29 -36.13
C GLU A 696 34.68 39.22 -35.55
N PHE A 697 35.49 38.71 -34.62
CA PHE A 697 36.61 39.48 -34.04
C PHE A 697 37.81 39.41 -34.99
N ARG A 698 38.25 40.58 -35.50
CA ARG A 698 39.44 40.71 -36.32
C ARG A 698 40.64 41.26 -35.56
N HIS A 699 41.86 40.99 -36.05
CA HIS A 699 43.07 41.47 -35.41
C HIS A 699 43.08 43.01 -35.31
N PRO A 700 43.57 43.63 -34.24
CA PRO A 700 43.52 45.07 -34.02
C PRO A 700 44.09 45.92 -35.14
N THR A 701 45.04 45.40 -35.93
CA THR A 701 45.67 46.14 -37.09
C THR A 701 44.72 46.28 -38.28
N ASN A 702 43.62 45.45 -38.36
CA ASN A 702 42.61 45.51 -39.41
C ASN A 702 41.21 45.80 -38.86
N ALA A 703 41.12 46.38 -37.67
CA ALA A 703 39.86 46.59 -36.95
C ALA A 703 39.02 47.68 -37.69
N GLN A 704 37.88 47.26 -38.17
CA GLN A 704 36.76 48.13 -38.50
C GLN A 704 35.94 48.35 -37.25
N HIS A 705 35.78 49.59 -36.82
CA HIS A 705 34.92 49.94 -35.69
C HIS A 705 33.45 49.86 -36.14
N ILE A 706 32.68 49.06 -35.47
CA ILE A 706 31.22 49.01 -35.64
C ILE A 706 30.63 50.14 -34.76
N PRO A 707 29.86 51.08 -35.34
CA PRO A 707 29.15 52.07 -34.53
C PRO A 707 28.21 51.42 -33.56
N ARG A 708 28.12 51.93 -32.30
CA ARG A 708 27.27 51.38 -31.25
C ARG A 708 25.81 51.22 -31.67
N THR A 709 25.30 52.15 -32.45
CA THR A 709 23.92 52.11 -33.00
C THR A 709 23.70 50.90 -33.91
N VAL A 710 24.63 50.67 -34.86
CA VAL A 710 24.58 49.56 -35.80
C VAL A 710 24.68 48.19 -35.06
N PHE A 711 25.57 48.11 -34.08
CA PHE A 711 25.71 46.91 -33.25
C PHE A 711 24.44 46.67 -32.45
N TYR A 712 23.85 47.70 -31.83
CA TYR A 712 22.62 47.59 -31.06
C TYR A 712 21.40 47.25 -31.93
N GLU A 713 21.25 47.80 -33.12
CA GLU A 713 20.20 47.48 -34.08
C GLU A 713 20.31 46.00 -34.54
N ALA A 714 21.51 45.54 -34.85
CA ALA A 714 21.77 44.15 -35.20
C ALA A 714 21.44 43.20 -34.05
N TYR A 715 21.84 43.55 -32.81
CA TYR A 715 21.48 42.79 -31.61
C TYR A 715 19.98 42.77 -31.35
N THR A 716 19.30 43.90 -31.48
CA THR A 716 17.87 44.02 -31.28
C THR A 716 17.08 43.16 -32.29
N THR A 717 17.47 43.25 -33.55
CA THR A 717 16.88 42.43 -34.63
C THR A 717 17.10 40.95 -34.37
N TRP A 718 18.33 40.57 -34.02
CA TRP A 718 18.66 39.18 -33.68
C TRP A 718 17.91 38.70 -32.45
N SER A 719 17.78 39.52 -31.41
CA SER A 719 17.06 39.20 -30.18
C SER A 719 15.57 38.92 -30.43
N VAL A 720 14.92 39.77 -31.25
CA VAL A 720 13.51 39.57 -31.63
C VAL A 720 13.29 38.25 -32.41
N VAL A 721 14.19 38.00 -33.39
CA VAL A 721 14.13 36.76 -34.17
C VAL A 721 14.33 35.52 -33.31
N ASN A 722 15.16 35.59 -32.27
CA ASN A 722 15.48 34.50 -31.36
C ASN A 722 14.57 34.47 -30.08
N GLY A 723 13.58 35.35 -30.00
CA GLY A 723 12.57 35.34 -28.91
C GLY A 723 13.07 35.95 -27.59
N PHE A 724 14.13 36.73 -27.60
CA PHE A 724 14.60 37.45 -26.41
C PHE A 724 13.94 38.81 -26.29
N HIS A 725 13.75 39.28 -25.04
CA HIS A 725 13.42 40.70 -24.78
C HIS A 725 14.63 41.59 -25.05
N GLN A 726 14.36 42.72 -25.61
CA GLN A 726 15.42 43.75 -25.86
C GLN A 726 16.00 44.24 -24.53
N MET A 727 17.31 44.15 -24.36
CA MET A 727 18.00 44.88 -23.31
C MET A 727 17.98 46.36 -23.65
N SER A 728 17.64 47.22 -22.68
CA SER A 728 17.66 48.65 -22.82
C SER A 728 19.08 49.22 -22.79
#